data_01cfe5b322a777d899b38ad0afa6eb70
#
_entry.id   01cfe5b322a777d899b38ad0afa6eb70
#
_cell.length_a   1.000
_cell.length_b   1.000
_cell.length_c   1.000
_cell.angle_alpha   90.00
_cell.angle_beta   90.00
_cell.angle_gamma   90.00
#
_symmetry.space_group_name_H-M   'P 1'
#
loop_
_entity.id
_entity.type
_entity.pdbx_description
1 polymer ?
#
loop_
_entity_poly.entity_id
_entity_poly.type
_entity_poly.pdbx_seq_one_letter_code
_entity_poly.pdbx_strand_id
1 'polypeptide(L)'
;MSTSVTEKRMVTPNFISEIIENDLRTGRYSKIVTRFPPEPNGFAHLGHAIASYIDFGLAHDYGGECRLRMDDTNPETEKLEYAEALIHDMRWLGWEWGETRYASNYFEELYQMARKLIQKGLAYVDSVPPEEMARLRGTVDKPGTPSPYRERSVEENLELFERMRAGEFPSGAHVLRAKIDLASPNMKLRDPVLYRIVHAEHYRTGRKWCIYPSYDFAQATTDALDGVTHSLCSLEFVDNRAIYDWLMDHLWGEPPLDKTPRPHQYEFGRRSLEYTVVSKRKLRKLVEGGYVSGWDDPRMPTLAGQRRRGVTPEAIRSFAGQVGISRTNRTVDIGVLEHAIRDDLNPRAPRVMAVTRPLKVTITNLPETHEETLHLPYWPYDVVNESTDGLVPLPSGNRVRPEEATRPVPFTRELYIEQDDFAIDPPKGFKRLSPGGTVRLRGAGIIRCDAYATDDTGQVSELRCTLLGPEAKAAGVIHWVSAKHGLRAEFRLYDRLFTVPHPESPFPGDSRVAELREFEEDTGTQEDHTFLSFVNPRSLEVVHGYVEPSVQHDPADTRYQFERVGYFWQDPVDSRPDALVFNRIVTLKDTWGKGIEGKPQDAKRQTPNAKRQKELPELTPEQRAKLDIFRSQGVGEADALVLVRNEKLAAYLSEAAQYGKVSALASWVVNDLGTDIREDRIRIAPAALARLVRLLEDGIINTRIAKDVLAQAQKSGADPVEIVEAKGLRQVSEAGALEPILDRLIAENPDKVAAYRSGKTGLMGFFVGQVMRETQGQANPQLVQELVAKKLRQ
;
A
#
# COMPACT_ATOMS: atom_id res chain seq x y z
N MET A 1 -31.60 -4.99 -35.48
CA MET A 1 -31.21 -3.72 -34.85
C MET A 1 -30.71 -4.07 -33.47
N SER A 2 -29.41 -4.21 -33.34
CA SER A 2 -28.76 -4.54 -32.08
C SER A 2 -28.35 -3.23 -31.42
N THR A 3 -29.07 -2.82 -30.39
CA THR A 3 -28.64 -1.77 -29.47
C THR A 3 -27.59 -2.37 -28.56
N SER A 4 -26.32 -2.31 -28.97
CA SER A 4 -25.21 -2.57 -28.06
C SER A 4 -25.14 -1.41 -27.08
N VAL A 5 -25.68 -1.60 -25.89
CA VAL A 5 -25.22 -0.86 -24.69
C VAL A 5 -23.77 -1.25 -24.54
N THR A 6 -22.86 -0.35 -24.88
CA THR A 6 -21.44 -0.50 -24.56
C THR A 6 -21.34 -0.48 -23.03
N GLU A 7 -21.37 -1.66 -22.40
CA GLU A 7 -21.02 -1.78 -20.97
C GLU A 7 -19.65 -1.13 -20.77
N LYS A 8 -19.58 -0.22 -19.82
CA LYS A 8 -18.36 0.51 -19.49
C LYS A 8 -17.33 -0.50 -18.98
N ARG A 9 -16.19 -0.63 -19.69
CA ARG A 9 -15.11 -1.52 -19.28
C ARG A 9 -14.73 -1.27 -17.81
N MET A 10 -14.53 -2.35 -17.06
CA MET A 10 -14.10 -2.30 -15.66
C MET A 10 -12.64 -1.87 -15.56
N VAL A 11 -11.77 -2.46 -16.39
CA VAL A 11 -10.34 -2.21 -16.41
C VAL A 11 -9.97 -1.19 -17.48
N THR A 12 -9.25 -0.16 -17.10
CA THR A 12 -8.71 0.82 -18.07
C THR A 12 -7.81 0.11 -19.08
N PRO A 13 -7.94 0.40 -20.41
CA PRO A 13 -7.10 -0.19 -21.46
C PRO A 13 -5.61 -0.09 -21.12
N ASN A 14 -4.88 -1.19 -21.29
CA ASN A 14 -3.49 -1.33 -20.91
C ASN A 14 -2.78 -2.34 -21.83
N PHE A 15 -1.50 -2.59 -21.64
CA PHE A 15 -0.72 -3.48 -22.49
C PHE A 15 -1.20 -4.95 -22.49
N ILE A 16 -1.84 -5.43 -21.39
CA ILE A 16 -2.44 -6.79 -21.37
C ILE A 16 -3.71 -6.79 -22.21
N SER A 17 -4.51 -5.72 -22.14
CA SER A 17 -5.67 -5.53 -23.02
C SER A 17 -5.28 -5.61 -24.49
N GLU A 18 -4.16 -4.98 -24.90
CA GLU A 18 -3.64 -5.03 -26.27
C GLU A 18 -3.27 -6.47 -26.68
N ILE A 19 -2.68 -7.27 -25.78
CA ILE A 19 -2.35 -8.68 -26.02
C ILE A 19 -3.63 -9.48 -26.19
N ILE A 20 -4.58 -9.35 -25.29
CA ILE A 20 -5.88 -10.05 -25.34
C ILE A 20 -6.61 -9.73 -26.65
N GLU A 21 -6.69 -8.45 -27.03
CA GLU A 21 -7.34 -8.02 -28.27
C GLU A 21 -6.66 -8.59 -29.52
N ASN A 22 -5.32 -8.64 -29.51
CA ASN A 22 -4.57 -9.28 -30.58
C ASN A 22 -4.84 -10.78 -30.68
N ASP A 23 -4.84 -11.49 -29.55
CA ASP A 23 -5.03 -12.93 -29.50
C ASP A 23 -6.47 -13.33 -29.93
N LEU A 24 -7.48 -12.55 -29.55
CA LEU A 24 -8.85 -12.72 -30.02
C LEU A 24 -8.97 -12.43 -31.53
N ARG A 25 -8.35 -11.33 -32.00
CA ARG A 25 -8.38 -10.92 -33.42
C ARG A 25 -7.68 -11.92 -34.34
N THR A 26 -6.59 -12.52 -33.88
CA THR A 26 -5.84 -13.54 -34.65
C THR A 26 -6.46 -14.92 -34.55
N GLY A 27 -7.47 -15.11 -33.70
CA GLY A 27 -8.10 -16.42 -33.46
C GLY A 27 -7.22 -17.39 -32.65
N ARG A 28 -6.17 -16.89 -31.97
CA ARG A 28 -5.34 -17.70 -31.08
C ARG A 28 -6.18 -18.32 -29.97
N TYR A 29 -7.10 -17.53 -29.43
CA TYR A 29 -8.10 -17.96 -28.47
C TYR A 29 -9.49 -17.52 -28.90
N SER A 30 -10.48 -18.38 -28.66
CA SER A 30 -11.90 -18.09 -28.90
C SER A 30 -12.58 -17.49 -27.67
N LYS A 31 -12.00 -17.67 -26.50
CA LYS A 31 -12.48 -17.19 -25.19
C LYS A 31 -11.28 -16.87 -24.29
N ILE A 32 -11.40 -15.84 -23.48
CA ILE A 32 -10.39 -15.48 -22.48
C ILE A 32 -10.69 -16.22 -21.18
N VAL A 33 -9.71 -16.93 -20.66
CA VAL A 33 -9.75 -17.56 -19.35
C VAL A 33 -8.53 -17.14 -18.57
N THR A 34 -8.76 -16.39 -17.49
CA THR A 34 -7.74 -16.01 -16.50
C THR A 34 -7.89 -16.87 -15.24
N ARG A 35 -7.02 -16.68 -14.28
CA ARG A 35 -7.18 -17.28 -12.95
C ARG A 35 -6.57 -16.39 -11.87
N PHE A 36 -7.19 -16.35 -10.70
CA PHE A 36 -6.62 -15.81 -9.48
C PHE A 36 -6.19 -16.98 -8.58
N PRO A 37 -4.86 -17.20 -8.36
CA PRO A 37 -4.33 -18.36 -7.68
C PRO A 37 -3.75 -18.03 -6.29
N PRO A 38 -4.55 -17.66 -5.27
CA PRO A 38 -4.00 -17.36 -3.97
C PRO A 38 -3.48 -18.62 -3.26
N GLU A 39 -2.33 -18.49 -2.57
CA GLU A 39 -1.86 -19.52 -1.63
C GLU A 39 -2.63 -19.41 -0.31
N PRO A 40 -3.24 -20.52 0.20
CA PRO A 40 -4.00 -20.51 1.45
C PRO A 40 -3.08 -20.60 2.69
N ASN A 41 -2.09 -19.71 2.79
CA ASN A 41 -1.09 -19.63 3.87
C ASN A 41 -1.20 -18.35 4.71
N GLY A 42 -2.32 -17.60 4.60
CA GLY A 42 -2.61 -16.39 5.33
C GLY A 42 -3.84 -15.66 4.80
N PHE A 43 -4.25 -14.59 5.49
CA PHE A 43 -5.40 -13.77 5.12
C PHE A 43 -5.12 -12.88 3.90
N ALA A 44 -6.16 -12.61 3.10
CA ALA A 44 -6.09 -11.69 1.98
C ALA A 44 -5.80 -10.25 2.44
N HIS A 45 -5.09 -9.49 1.60
CA HIS A 45 -4.74 -8.10 1.84
C HIS A 45 -4.99 -7.26 0.57
N LEU A 46 -4.79 -5.94 0.65
CA LEU A 46 -5.02 -5.01 -0.47
C LEU A 46 -4.26 -5.38 -1.75
N GLY A 47 -3.08 -6.01 -1.65
CA GLY A 47 -2.36 -6.55 -2.81
C GLY A 47 -3.15 -7.63 -3.55
N HIS A 48 -3.79 -8.54 -2.81
CA HIS A 48 -4.68 -9.56 -3.40
C HIS A 48 -5.92 -8.93 -4.05
N ALA A 49 -6.47 -7.85 -3.46
CA ALA A 49 -7.59 -7.13 -4.07
C ALA A 49 -7.20 -6.49 -5.41
N ILE A 50 -6.00 -5.91 -5.53
CA ILE A 50 -5.50 -5.35 -6.79
C ILE A 50 -5.29 -6.46 -7.83
N ALA A 51 -4.64 -7.57 -7.44
CA ALA A 51 -4.40 -8.70 -8.36
C ALA A 51 -5.71 -9.34 -8.83
N SER A 52 -6.65 -9.62 -7.91
CA SER A 52 -7.97 -10.16 -8.27
C SER A 52 -8.76 -9.21 -9.18
N TYR A 53 -8.65 -7.89 -8.98
CA TYR A 53 -9.27 -6.90 -9.87
C TYR A 53 -8.73 -7.01 -11.30
N ILE A 54 -7.43 -7.29 -11.46
CA ILE A 54 -6.80 -7.48 -12.78
C ILE A 54 -7.33 -8.76 -13.44
N ASP A 55 -7.28 -9.88 -12.70
CA ASP A 55 -7.66 -11.20 -13.23
C ASP A 55 -9.15 -11.29 -13.56
N PHE A 56 -10.03 -10.93 -12.61
CA PHE A 56 -11.48 -10.95 -12.79
C PHE A 56 -11.96 -9.86 -13.76
N GLY A 57 -11.40 -8.65 -13.62
CA GLY A 57 -11.83 -7.50 -14.44
C GLY A 57 -11.49 -7.66 -15.91
N LEU A 58 -10.29 -8.15 -16.25
CA LEU A 58 -9.94 -8.43 -17.65
C LEU A 58 -10.80 -9.56 -18.24
N ALA A 59 -11.03 -10.63 -17.49
CA ALA A 59 -11.94 -11.69 -17.95
C ALA A 59 -13.35 -11.13 -18.22
N HIS A 60 -13.90 -10.35 -17.30
CA HIS A 60 -15.20 -9.72 -17.44
C HIS A 60 -15.28 -8.82 -18.69
N ASP A 61 -14.29 -7.94 -18.90
CA ASP A 61 -14.31 -6.95 -19.99
C ASP A 61 -14.25 -7.55 -21.39
N TYR A 62 -13.79 -8.80 -21.50
CA TYR A 62 -13.73 -9.55 -22.76
C TYR A 62 -14.73 -10.72 -22.81
N GLY A 63 -15.75 -10.73 -21.93
CA GLY A 63 -16.78 -11.77 -21.90
C GLY A 63 -16.22 -13.16 -21.62
N GLY A 64 -15.09 -13.22 -20.92
CA GLY A 64 -14.36 -14.42 -20.56
C GLY A 64 -14.77 -14.98 -19.21
N GLU A 65 -13.83 -15.73 -18.60
CA GLU A 65 -14.02 -16.39 -17.31
C GLU A 65 -12.75 -16.24 -16.46
N CYS A 66 -12.90 -15.89 -15.20
CA CYS A 66 -11.80 -15.95 -14.22
C CYS A 66 -12.05 -17.10 -13.25
N ARG A 67 -11.05 -17.92 -13.01
CA ARG A 67 -11.11 -19.07 -12.11
C ARG A 67 -10.43 -18.74 -10.78
N LEU A 68 -11.10 -19.07 -9.68
CA LEU A 68 -10.44 -19.08 -8.37
C LEU A 68 -9.82 -20.47 -8.17
N ARG A 69 -8.49 -20.53 -8.08
CA ARG A 69 -7.75 -21.76 -7.80
C ARG A 69 -6.82 -21.55 -6.62
N MET A 70 -7.04 -22.27 -5.54
CA MET A 70 -6.09 -22.29 -4.43
C MET A 70 -4.80 -22.98 -4.87
N ASP A 71 -3.67 -22.31 -4.73
CA ASP A 71 -2.34 -22.88 -4.93
C ASP A 71 -1.92 -23.55 -3.62
N ASP A 72 -2.44 -24.77 -3.41
CA ASP A 72 -2.28 -25.52 -2.18
C ASP A 72 -1.27 -26.66 -2.36
N THR A 73 -0.01 -26.29 -2.65
CA THR A 73 1.10 -27.24 -2.91
C THR A 73 2.13 -27.33 -1.78
N ASN A 74 1.92 -26.57 -0.68
CA ASN A 74 2.81 -26.56 0.48
C ASN A 74 2.08 -26.95 1.78
N PRO A 75 2.10 -28.25 2.18
CA PRO A 75 1.35 -28.74 3.34
C PRO A 75 1.82 -28.17 4.69
N GLU A 76 3.02 -27.56 4.76
CA GLU A 76 3.57 -27.05 6.02
C GLU A 76 2.96 -25.72 6.44
N THR A 77 2.51 -24.90 5.49
CA THR A 77 2.07 -23.52 5.77
C THR A 77 0.60 -23.27 5.47
N GLU A 78 -0.03 -24.15 4.69
CA GLU A 78 -1.39 -23.98 4.20
C GLU A 78 -2.43 -24.58 5.14
N LYS A 79 -3.58 -23.90 5.27
CA LYS A 79 -4.65 -24.30 6.18
C LYS A 79 -6.02 -24.06 5.56
N LEU A 80 -7.00 -24.90 5.95
CA LEU A 80 -8.40 -24.76 5.55
C LEU A 80 -8.96 -23.37 5.94
N GLU A 81 -8.66 -22.90 7.14
CA GLU A 81 -9.06 -21.59 7.65
C GLU A 81 -8.70 -20.46 6.69
N TYR A 82 -7.49 -20.48 6.12
CA TYR A 82 -7.05 -19.45 5.19
C TYR A 82 -7.73 -19.57 3.82
N ALA A 83 -7.96 -20.81 3.35
CA ALA A 83 -8.69 -21.03 2.11
C ALA A 83 -10.14 -20.52 2.20
N GLU A 84 -10.83 -20.81 3.30
CA GLU A 84 -12.20 -20.32 3.55
C GLU A 84 -12.24 -18.80 3.68
N ALA A 85 -11.27 -18.19 4.38
CA ALA A 85 -11.14 -16.74 4.49
C ALA A 85 -10.91 -16.06 3.12
N LEU A 86 -10.05 -16.63 2.28
CA LEU A 86 -9.79 -16.14 0.92
C LEU A 86 -11.07 -16.19 0.05
N ILE A 87 -11.80 -17.31 0.08
CA ILE A 87 -13.07 -17.46 -0.65
C ILE A 87 -14.08 -16.41 -0.19
N HIS A 88 -14.21 -16.24 1.13
CA HIS A 88 -15.10 -15.25 1.72
C HIS A 88 -14.72 -13.82 1.28
N ASP A 89 -13.45 -13.48 1.33
CA ASP A 89 -12.96 -12.15 0.98
C ASP A 89 -13.13 -11.84 -0.52
N MET A 90 -12.92 -12.83 -1.40
CA MET A 90 -13.16 -12.65 -2.85
C MET A 90 -14.66 -12.46 -3.16
N ARG A 91 -15.55 -13.19 -2.48
CA ARG A 91 -17.00 -12.98 -2.59
C ARG A 91 -17.42 -11.62 -2.06
N TRP A 92 -16.84 -11.20 -0.94
CA TRP A 92 -17.10 -9.88 -0.38
C TRP A 92 -16.64 -8.75 -1.32
N LEU A 93 -15.54 -8.93 -2.06
CA LEU A 93 -15.13 -8.02 -3.13
C LEU A 93 -16.10 -7.99 -4.31
N GLY A 94 -17.10 -8.87 -4.36
CA GLY A 94 -18.11 -8.95 -5.42
C GLY A 94 -17.65 -9.76 -6.63
N TRP A 95 -16.60 -10.60 -6.49
CA TRP A 95 -16.18 -11.50 -7.54
C TRP A 95 -17.05 -12.76 -7.59
N GLU A 96 -17.41 -13.15 -8.80
CA GLU A 96 -18.17 -14.37 -9.08
C GLU A 96 -17.31 -15.33 -9.91
N TRP A 97 -17.36 -16.60 -9.55
CA TRP A 97 -16.72 -17.70 -10.26
C TRP A 97 -17.57 -18.96 -10.11
N GLY A 98 -17.31 -19.96 -10.93
CA GLY A 98 -17.95 -21.27 -10.81
C GLY A 98 -17.45 -22.05 -9.60
N GLU A 99 -16.93 -23.25 -9.82
CA GLU A 99 -16.32 -24.06 -8.76
C GLU A 99 -14.97 -23.51 -8.34
N THR A 100 -14.70 -23.45 -7.02
CA THR A 100 -13.36 -23.18 -6.47
C THR A 100 -12.47 -24.40 -6.75
N ARG A 101 -11.36 -24.17 -7.43
CA ARG A 101 -10.38 -25.19 -7.78
C ARG A 101 -9.23 -25.19 -6.80
N TYR A 102 -8.49 -26.30 -6.77
CA TYR A 102 -7.36 -26.48 -5.88
C TYR A 102 -6.25 -27.20 -6.66
N ALA A 103 -5.00 -26.79 -6.51
CA ALA A 103 -3.86 -27.48 -7.11
C ALA A 103 -3.80 -28.94 -6.64
N SER A 104 -4.17 -29.18 -5.38
CA SER A 104 -4.25 -30.52 -4.81
C SER A 104 -5.28 -31.46 -5.49
N ASN A 105 -6.24 -30.94 -6.25
CA ASN A 105 -7.15 -31.76 -7.05
C ASN A 105 -6.40 -32.51 -8.18
N TYR A 106 -5.28 -31.95 -8.63
CA TYR A 106 -4.51 -32.42 -9.80
C TYR A 106 -3.23 -33.17 -9.41
N PHE A 107 -3.00 -33.51 -8.14
CA PHE A 107 -1.74 -34.11 -7.69
C PHE A 107 -1.42 -35.39 -8.43
N GLU A 108 -2.41 -36.20 -8.81
CA GLU A 108 -2.18 -37.43 -9.60
C GLU A 108 -1.76 -37.11 -11.04
N GLU A 109 -2.45 -36.18 -11.70
CA GLU A 109 -2.13 -35.73 -13.06
C GLU A 109 -0.74 -35.10 -13.10
N LEU A 110 -0.41 -34.27 -12.11
CA LEU A 110 0.91 -33.65 -11.98
C LEU A 110 2.01 -34.70 -11.79
N TYR A 111 1.74 -35.72 -10.97
CA TYR A 111 2.66 -36.86 -10.81
C TYR A 111 2.89 -37.60 -12.13
N GLN A 112 1.84 -37.88 -12.90
CA GLN A 112 1.97 -38.54 -14.21
C GLN A 112 2.71 -37.66 -15.24
N MET A 113 2.50 -36.33 -15.21
CA MET A 113 3.26 -35.38 -16.05
C MET A 113 4.74 -35.36 -15.69
N ALA A 114 5.09 -35.40 -14.40
CA ALA A 114 6.48 -35.51 -13.95
C ALA A 114 7.12 -36.83 -14.42
N ARG A 115 6.40 -37.98 -14.33
CA ARG A 115 6.85 -39.24 -14.88
C ARG A 115 7.09 -39.19 -16.40
N LYS A 116 6.22 -38.47 -17.14
CA LYS A 116 6.39 -38.27 -18.58
C LYS A 116 7.67 -37.49 -18.91
N LEU A 117 8.04 -36.51 -18.11
CA LEU A 117 9.33 -35.78 -18.26
C LEU A 117 10.51 -36.74 -18.02
N ILE A 118 10.45 -37.60 -17.00
CA ILE A 118 11.47 -38.61 -16.73
C ILE A 118 11.60 -39.58 -17.93
N GLN A 119 10.47 -40.09 -18.44
CA GLN A 119 10.44 -40.98 -19.60
C GLN A 119 11.05 -40.38 -20.86
N LYS A 120 10.94 -39.04 -21.01
CA LYS A 120 11.56 -38.29 -22.11
C LYS A 120 13.05 -37.97 -21.86
N GLY A 121 13.63 -38.37 -20.72
CA GLY A 121 14.99 -38.01 -20.33
C GLY A 121 15.18 -36.54 -19.99
N LEU A 122 14.07 -35.82 -19.70
CA LEU A 122 14.02 -34.37 -19.41
C LEU A 122 13.95 -34.05 -17.92
N ALA A 123 13.91 -35.08 -17.06
CA ALA A 123 13.96 -34.92 -15.61
C ALA A 123 14.74 -36.06 -14.96
N TYR A 124 15.36 -35.75 -13.81
CA TYR A 124 16.13 -36.75 -13.05
C TYR A 124 15.95 -36.54 -11.54
N VAL A 125 16.07 -37.61 -10.77
CA VAL A 125 16.08 -37.60 -9.31
C VAL A 125 17.48 -37.27 -8.83
N ASP A 126 17.57 -36.15 -8.11
CA ASP A 126 18.81 -35.62 -7.55
C ASP A 126 18.88 -35.88 -6.04
N SER A 127 20.06 -36.33 -5.60
CA SER A 127 20.33 -36.69 -4.20
C SER A 127 21.41 -35.78 -3.58
N VAL A 128 21.80 -34.71 -4.26
CA VAL A 128 22.80 -33.76 -3.78
C VAL A 128 22.19 -32.91 -2.65
N PRO A 129 22.88 -32.80 -1.49
CA PRO A 129 22.45 -31.92 -0.42
C PRO A 129 22.33 -30.44 -0.87
N PRO A 130 21.42 -29.66 -0.27
CA PRO A 130 21.17 -28.27 -0.69
C PRO A 130 22.43 -27.37 -0.71
N GLU A 131 23.32 -27.51 0.28
CA GLU A 131 24.57 -26.72 0.37
C GLU A 131 25.53 -27.02 -0.79
N GLU A 132 25.67 -28.28 -1.17
CA GLU A 132 26.50 -28.69 -2.30
C GLU A 132 25.85 -28.27 -3.63
N MET A 133 24.52 -28.39 -3.73
CA MET A 133 23.78 -27.94 -4.91
C MET A 133 23.93 -26.44 -5.13
N ALA A 134 23.96 -25.63 -4.07
CA ALA A 134 24.22 -24.20 -4.18
C ALA A 134 25.58 -23.90 -4.82
N ARG A 135 26.59 -24.72 -4.55
CA ARG A 135 27.92 -24.63 -5.19
C ARG A 135 27.90 -25.09 -6.67
N LEU A 136 27.21 -26.20 -6.94
CA LEU A 136 27.10 -26.76 -8.29
C LEU A 136 26.31 -25.84 -9.23
N ARG A 137 25.33 -25.10 -8.73
CA ARG A 137 24.47 -24.21 -9.52
C ARG A 137 25.26 -23.06 -10.18
N GLY A 138 26.42 -22.72 -9.64
CA GLY A 138 27.25 -21.61 -10.15
C GLY A 138 26.70 -20.24 -9.81
N THR A 139 27.12 -19.22 -10.56
CA THR A 139 26.67 -17.82 -10.42
C THR A 139 26.25 -17.29 -11.79
N VAL A 140 25.66 -16.08 -11.83
CA VAL A 140 25.30 -15.44 -13.11
C VAL A 140 26.48 -15.41 -14.08
N ASP A 141 27.69 -15.17 -13.57
CA ASP A 141 28.93 -15.06 -14.36
C ASP A 141 29.66 -16.41 -14.59
N LYS A 142 29.20 -17.49 -13.92
CA LYS A 142 29.82 -18.81 -14.02
C LYS A 142 28.78 -19.88 -14.28
N PRO A 143 28.91 -20.69 -15.35
CA PRO A 143 28.05 -21.83 -15.58
C PRO A 143 27.99 -22.76 -14.39
N GLY A 144 26.87 -23.46 -14.24
CA GLY A 144 26.73 -24.52 -13.27
C GLY A 144 27.50 -25.78 -13.66
N THR A 145 27.81 -26.59 -12.67
CA THR A 145 28.42 -27.91 -12.83
C THR A 145 27.33 -28.99 -12.71
N PRO A 146 27.29 -29.98 -13.57
CA PRO A 146 26.29 -31.05 -13.50
C PRO A 146 26.33 -31.77 -12.13
N SER A 147 25.15 -32.07 -11.58
CA SER A 147 25.03 -33.04 -10.49
C SER A 147 25.57 -34.41 -10.92
N PRO A 148 26.24 -35.16 -10.05
CA PRO A 148 26.67 -36.53 -10.35
C PRO A 148 25.50 -37.46 -10.71
N TYR A 149 24.28 -37.06 -10.36
CA TYR A 149 23.06 -37.85 -10.63
C TYR A 149 22.31 -37.42 -11.89
N ARG A 150 22.76 -36.43 -12.60
CA ARG A 150 22.08 -35.85 -13.78
C ARG A 150 21.96 -36.85 -14.94
N GLU A 151 22.90 -37.79 -15.04
CA GLU A 151 22.94 -38.75 -16.11
C GLU A 151 22.45 -40.18 -15.67
N ARG A 152 21.67 -40.28 -14.59
CA ARG A 152 20.97 -41.53 -14.24
C ARG A 152 20.07 -41.99 -15.37
N SER A 153 19.92 -43.32 -15.52
CA SER A 153 19.02 -43.91 -16.51
C SER A 153 17.55 -43.49 -16.26
N VAL A 154 16.74 -43.55 -17.28
CA VAL A 154 15.29 -43.31 -17.17
C VAL A 154 14.64 -44.30 -16.19
N GLU A 155 15.03 -45.57 -16.25
CA GLU A 155 14.51 -46.64 -15.41
C GLU A 155 14.82 -46.37 -13.93
N GLU A 156 16.07 -46.03 -13.60
CA GLU A 156 16.50 -45.72 -12.24
C GLU A 156 15.76 -44.46 -11.68
N ASN A 157 15.61 -43.45 -12.51
CA ASN A 157 14.87 -42.27 -12.11
C ASN A 157 13.38 -42.52 -11.87
N LEU A 158 12.73 -43.38 -12.69
CA LEU A 158 11.34 -43.78 -12.48
C LEU A 158 11.17 -44.55 -11.19
N GLU A 159 12.05 -45.55 -10.93
CA GLU A 159 12.05 -46.34 -9.70
C GLU A 159 12.22 -45.44 -8.46
N LEU A 160 13.22 -44.58 -8.47
CA LEU A 160 13.46 -43.65 -7.35
C LEU A 160 12.26 -42.69 -7.12
N PHE A 161 11.65 -42.18 -8.18
CA PHE A 161 10.51 -41.29 -8.06
C PHE A 161 9.26 -42.00 -7.52
N GLU A 162 9.04 -43.26 -7.86
CA GLU A 162 8.00 -44.11 -7.27
C GLU A 162 8.25 -44.35 -5.78
N ARG A 163 9.48 -44.63 -5.39
CA ARG A 163 9.89 -44.81 -3.99
C ARG A 163 9.80 -43.53 -3.19
N MET A 164 10.09 -42.36 -3.80
CA MET A 164 9.82 -41.05 -3.17
C MET A 164 8.32 -40.91 -2.86
N ARG A 165 7.43 -41.27 -3.80
CA ARG A 165 5.97 -41.23 -3.60
C ARG A 165 5.51 -42.27 -2.54
N ALA A 166 6.15 -43.43 -2.46
CA ALA A 166 5.86 -44.44 -1.47
C ALA A 166 6.28 -44.05 -0.04
N GLY A 167 7.01 -42.93 0.13
CA GLY A 167 7.44 -42.42 1.42
C GLY A 167 8.66 -43.14 2.02
N GLU A 168 9.45 -43.85 1.19
CA GLU A 168 10.61 -44.59 1.65
C GLU A 168 11.78 -43.70 2.09
N PHE A 169 11.79 -42.40 1.70
CA PHE A 169 12.89 -41.51 1.97
C PHE A 169 12.47 -40.36 2.88
N PRO A 170 13.35 -39.89 3.77
CA PRO A 170 13.05 -38.71 4.61
C PRO A 170 12.96 -37.42 3.77
N SER A 171 12.33 -36.37 4.35
CA SER A 171 12.29 -35.02 3.76
C SER A 171 13.70 -34.54 3.43
N GLY A 172 13.89 -33.97 2.24
CA GLY A 172 15.17 -33.46 1.78
C GLY A 172 16.18 -34.45 1.23
N ALA A 173 15.91 -35.77 1.30
CA ALA A 173 16.83 -36.79 0.78
C ALA A 173 16.96 -36.78 -0.74
N HIS A 174 15.86 -36.54 -1.44
CA HIS A 174 15.80 -36.47 -2.89
C HIS A 174 14.85 -35.38 -3.36
N VAL A 175 15.15 -34.82 -4.55
CA VAL A 175 14.26 -33.95 -5.29
C VAL A 175 14.20 -34.42 -6.76
N LEU A 176 13.08 -34.14 -7.45
CA LEU A 176 13.04 -34.27 -8.90
C LEU A 176 13.44 -32.95 -9.52
N ARG A 177 14.39 -32.92 -10.46
CA ARG A 177 14.81 -31.74 -11.22
C ARG A 177 14.51 -31.88 -12.70
N ALA A 178 14.15 -30.76 -13.32
CA ALA A 178 14.18 -30.65 -14.77
C ALA A 178 15.63 -30.64 -15.28
N LYS A 179 15.87 -31.24 -16.45
CA LYS A 179 17.17 -31.26 -17.14
C LYS A 179 17.13 -30.26 -18.26
N ILE A 180 17.59 -29.02 -17.99
CA ILE A 180 17.48 -27.89 -18.91
C ILE A 180 18.90 -27.40 -19.32
N ASP A 181 19.34 -26.24 -18.84
CA ASP A 181 20.59 -25.60 -19.27
C ASP A 181 21.37 -25.02 -18.09
N LEU A 182 22.46 -25.69 -17.72
CA LEU A 182 23.34 -25.27 -16.63
C LEU A 182 24.18 -24.01 -16.96
N ALA A 183 24.27 -23.63 -18.24
CA ALA A 183 24.99 -22.43 -18.65
C ALA A 183 24.09 -21.20 -18.83
N SER A 184 22.76 -21.36 -18.67
CA SER A 184 21.81 -20.27 -18.83
C SER A 184 22.14 -19.08 -17.92
N PRO A 185 22.11 -17.82 -18.45
CA PRO A 185 22.19 -16.62 -17.61
C PRO A 185 20.95 -16.48 -16.69
N ASN A 186 19.82 -17.03 -17.10
CA ASN A 186 18.64 -17.18 -16.21
C ASN A 186 18.86 -18.32 -15.24
N MET A 187 19.16 -18.00 -13.99
CA MET A 187 19.43 -18.97 -12.93
C MET A 187 18.26 -19.93 -12.69
N LYS A 188 17.03 -19.55 -13.02
CA LYS A 188 15.84 -20.40 -12.92
C LYS A 188 15.84 -21.59 -13.87
N LEU A 189 16.56 -21.51 -14.99
CA LEU A 189 16.71 -22.60 -15.98
C LEU A 189 17.81 -23.61 -15.64
N ARG A 190 18.58 -23.40 -14.57
CA ARG A 190 19.67 -24.28 -14.18
C ARG A 190 19.15 -25.45 -13.35
N ASP A 191 18.55 -26.43 -14.02
CA ASP A 191 17.97 -27.67 -13.49
C ASP A 191 17.06 -27.40 -12.27
N PRO A 192 15.94 -26.67 -12.43
CA PRO A 192 15.02 -26.33 -11.34
C PRO A 192 14.37 -27.57 -10.71
N VAL A 193 14.03 -27.45 -9.43
CA VAL A 193 13.28 -28.48 -8.70
C VAL A 193 11.84 -28.53 -9.21
N LEU A 194 11.35 -29.73 -9.54
CA LEU A 194 9.97 -29.98 -9.92
C LEU A 194 9.15 -30.61 -8.78
N TYR A 195 9.78 -31.54 -7.99
CA TYR A 195 9.16 -32.19 -6.84
C TYR A 195 10.12 -32.26 -5.66
N ARG A 196 9.56 -32.19 -4.44
CA ARG A 196 10.26 -32.34 -3.17
C ARG A 196 9.53 -33.32 -2.26
N ILE A 197 10.27 -33.97 -1.33
CA ILE A 197 9.70 -34.82 -0.29
C ILE A 197 9.38 -33.95 0.92
N VAL A 198 8.11 -33.99 1.38
CA VAL A 198 7.64 -33.30 2.58
C VAL A 198 6.69 -34.22 3.35
N HIS A 199 7.11 -34.69 4.52
CA HIS A 199 6.30 -35.52 5.42
C HIS A 199 5.45 -34.65 6.34
N ALA A 200 4.44 -33.97 5.77
CA ALA A 200 3.46 -33.18 6.49
C ALA A 200 2.04 -33.59 6.09
N GLU A 201 1.09 -33.32 6.95
CA GLU A 201 -0.32 -33.56 6.68
C GLU A 201 -0.92 -32.39 5.90
N HIS A 202 -1.37 -32.68 4.68
CA HIS A 202 -2.02 -31.68 3.84
C HIS A 202 -3.49 -31.50 4.26
N TYR A 203 -3.95 -30.26 4.43
CA TYR A 203 -5.28 -29.95 4.97
C TYR A 203 -6.48 -30.55 4.18
N ARG A 204 -6.29 -30.90 2.89
CA ARG A 204 -7.32 -31.52 2.06
C ARG A 204 -7.06 -33.00 1.77
N THR A 205 -5.82 -33.38 1.47
CA THR A 205 -5.50 -34.73 1.04
C THR A 205 -4.96 -35.63 2.18
N GLY A 206 -4.81 -35.05 3.38
CA GLY A 206 -4.28 -35.74 4.54
C GLY A 206 -2.84 -36.22 4.29
N ARG A 207 -2.58 -37.50 4.57
CA ARG A 207 -1.27 -38.13 4.40
C ARG A 207 -1.16 -38.99 3.13
N LYS A 208 -2.06 -38.78 2.15
CA LYS A 208 -2.04 -39.52 0.88
C LYS A 208 -0.78 -39.24 0.06
N TRP A 209 -0.20 -38.08 0.21
CA TRP A 209 0.99 -37.61 -0.47
C TRP A 209 2.11 -37.29 0.52
N CYS A 210 3.35 -37.58 0.11
CA CYS A 210 4.57 -37.16 0.82
C CYS A 210 5.60 -36.55 -0.14
N ILE A 211 5.23 -36.42 -1.43
CA ILE A 211 5.94 -35.61 -2.42
C ILE A 211 5.01 -34.54 -2.95
N TYR A 212 5.53 -33.34 -3.12
CA TYR A 212 4.76 -32.17 -3.54
C TYR A 212 5.48 -31.44 -4.68
N PRO A 213 4.73 -30.96 -5.69
CA PRO A 213 5.29 -30.20 -6.79
C PRO A 213 5.83 -28.86 -6.29
N SER A 214 6.85 -28.33 -6.99
CA SER A 214 7.24 -26.94 -6.82
C SER A 214 6.20 -26.00 -7.43
N TYR A 215 6.23 -24.73 -7.02
CA TYR A 215 5.39 -23.69 -7.61
C TYR A 215 5.51 -23.64 -9.13
N ASP A 216 6.75 -23.58 -9.66
CA ASP A 216 6.99 -23.47 -11.11
C ASP A 216 6.36 -24.62 -11.90
N PHE A 217 6.41 -25.83 -11.36
CA PHE A 217 5.81 -26.99 -12.01
C PHE A 217 4.29 -27.00 -11.89
N ALA A 218 3.77 -26.77 -10.67
CA ALA A 218 2.33 -26.81 -10.41
C ALA A 218 1.58 -25.71 -11.18
N GLN A 219 2.09 -24.48 -11.18
CA GLN A 219 1.41 -23.34 -11.83
C GLN A 219 1.20 -23.59 -13.32
N ALA A 220 2.26 -23.89 -14.06
CA ALA A 220 2.19 -24.09 -15.50
C ALA A 220 1.25 -25.24 -15.87
N THR A 221 1.40 -26.37 -15.18
CA THR A 221 0.63 -27.60 -15.50
C THR A 221 -0.83 -27.50 -15.07
N THR A 222 -1.14 -26.89 -13.92
CA THR A 222 -2.54 -26.68 -13.52
C THR A 222 -3.23 -25.60 -14.36
N ASP A 223 -2.53 -24.57 -14.83
CA ASP A 223 -3.09 -23.60 -15.79
C ASP A 223 -3.53 -24.30 -17.07
N ALA A 224 -2.72 -25.22 -17.58
CA ALA A 224 -3.06 -26.01 -18.77
C ALA A 224 -4.25 -26.96 -18.53
N LEU A 225 -4.27 -27.67 -17.38
CA LEU A 225 -5.39 -28.56 -17.00
C LEU A 225 -6.70 -27.77 -16.78
N ASP A 226 -6.62 -26.58 -16.26
CA ASP A 226 -7.74 -25.68 -16.05
C ASP A 226 -8.22 -25.00 -17.35
N GLY A 227 -7.46 -25.08 -18.46
CA GLY A 227 -7.76 -24.40 -19.71
C GLY A 227 -7.63 -22.88 -19.61
N VAL A 228 -6.73 -22.40 -18.76
CA VAL A 228 -6.35 -20.98 -18.69
C VAL A 228 -5.71 -20.56 -20.00
N THR A 229 -6.01 -19.37 -20.49
CA THR A 229 -5.42 -18.82 -21.72
C THR A 229 -4.35 -17.79 -21.39
N HIS A 230 -4.67 -16.89 -20.48
CA HIS A 230 -3.81 -15.80 -20.03
C HIS A 230 -3.50 -15.99 -18.53
N SER A 231 -2.30 -16.49 -18.26
CA SER A 231 -1.75 -16.65 -16.92
C SER A 231 -1.13 -15.33 -16.48
N LEU A 232 -1.87 -14.53 -15.71
CA LEU A 232 -1.41 -13.21 -15.27
C LEU A 232 -0.66 -13.34 -13.94
N CYS A 233 0.56 -12.82 -13.89
CA CYS A 233 1.46 -12.90 -12.74
C CYS A 233 2.06 -11.53 -12.39
N SER A 234 2.60 -11.38 -11.19
CA SER A 234 3.41 -10.21 -10.86
C SER A 234 4.80 -10.29 -11.51
N LEU A 235 5.45 -9.13 -11.68
CA LEU A 235 6.75 -8.99 -12.37
C LEU A 235 7.88 -9.82 -11.73
N GLU A 236 7.75 -10.21 -10.48
CA GLU A 236 8.70 -11.10 -9.78
C GLU A 236 8.85 -12.47 -10.44
N PHE A 237 7.84 -12.92 -11.20
CA PHE A 237 7.85 -14.19 -11.91
C PHE A 237 8.33 -14.09 -13.37
N VAL A 238 8.91 -12.98 -13.80
CA VAL A 238 9.38 -12.79 -15.19
C VAL A 238 10.43 -13.82 -15.61
N ASP A 239 11.34 -14.17 -14.71
CA ASP A 239 12.38 -15.18 -14.95
C ASP A 239 11.82 -16.59 -14.96
N ASN A 240 10.71 -16.84 -14.24
CA ASN A 240 10.02 -18.12 -14.17
C ASN A 240 9.25 -18.43 -15.48
N ARG A 241 8.90 -17.40 -16.29
CA ARG A 241 8.25 -17.62 -17.59
C ARG A 241 8.99 -18.60 -18.48
N ALA A 242 10.32 -18.58 -18.45
CA ALA A 242 11.13 -19.49 -19.27
C ALA A 242 10.93 -20.97 -18.85
N ILE A 243 10.71 -21.26 -17.55
CA ILE A 243 10.35 -22.59 -17.06
C ILE A 243 8.92 -22.94 -17.50
N TYR A 244 8.01 -21.98 -17.35
CA TYR A 244 6.61 -22.14 -17.77
C TYR A 244 6.51 -22.56 -19.25
N ASP A 245 7.18 -21.83 -20.14
CA ASP A 245 7.22 -22.11 -21.58
C ASP A 245 7.88 -23.45 -21.86
N TRP A 246 9.01 -23.76 -21.19
CA TRP A 246 9.69 -25.05 -21.32
C TRP A 246 8.79 -26.23 -20.93
N LEU A 247 8.03 -26.14 -19.84
CA LEU A 247 7.07 -27.15 -19.42
C LEU A 247 5.95 -27.32 -20.46
N MET A 248 5.43 -26.21 -20.99
CA MET A 248 4.39 -26.25 -22.01
C MET A 248 4.89 -26.89 -23.31
N ASP A 249 6.11 -26.60 -23.77
CA ASP A 249 6.70 -27.18 -24.96
C ASP A 249 6.86 -28.68 -24.85
N HIS A 250 7.19 -29.19 -23.68
CA HIS A 250 7.48 -30.61 -23.46
C HIS A 250 6.27 -31.44 -23.00
N LEU A 251 5.29 -30.86 -22.36
CA LEU A 251 4.11 -31.53 -21.81
C LEU A 251 2.84 -31.29 -22.62
N TRP A 252 2.69 -30.06 -23.21
CA TRP A 252 1.45 -29.65 -23.84
C TRP A 252 1.55 -29.45 -25.36
N GLY A 253 2.63 -28.86 -25.87
CA GLY A 253 2.89 -28.56 -27.29
C GLY A 253 2.19 -27.32 -27.84
N GLU A 254 2.27 -27.10 -29.16
CA GLU A 254 1.56 -26.00 -29.86
C GLU A 254 0.16 -26.42 -30.29
N PRO A 255 -0.85 -25.51 -30.32
CA PRO A 255 -2.17 -25.83 -30.86
C PRO A 255 -2.13 -26.24 -32.35
N PRO A 256 -2.97 -27.19 -32.81
CA PRO A 256 -4.11 -27.76 -32.10
C PRO A 256 -3.76 -29.09 -31.43
N LEU A 257 -3.30 -29.08 -30.21
CA LEU A 257 -3.14 -30.28 -29.42
C LEU A 257 -4.32 -30.37 -28.47
N ASP A 258 -5.15 -31.37 -28.73
CA ASP A 258 -6.25 -31.82 -27.88
C ASP A 258 -7.00 -30.73 -27.09
N LYS A 259 -8.03 -30.14 -27.68
CA LYS A 259 -9.20 -29.49 -27.08
C LYS A 259 -9.01 -28.40 -26.00
N THR A 260 -7.85 -28.27 -25.36
CA THR A 260 -7.52 -27.23 -24.38
C THR A 260 -6.45 -26.31 -24.95
N PRO A 261 -6.66 -24.97 -24.92
CA PRO A 261 -5.67 -24.02 -25.43
C PRO A 261 -4.41 -24.03 -24.56
N ARG A 262 -3.23 -23.85 -25.20
CA ARG A 262 -1.97 -23.67 -24.47
C ARG A 262 -2.01 -22.34 -23.72
N PRO A 263 -1.79 -22.35 -22.40
CA PRO A 263 -1.71 -21.10 -21.64
C PRO A 263 -0.39 -20.36 -21.90
N HIS A 264 -0.43 -19.02 -21.74
CA HIS A 264 0.74 -18.16 -21.79
C HIS A 264 0.81 -17.25 -20.57
N GLN A 265 2.01 -17.07 -20.01
CA GLN A 265 2.25 -16.23 -18.85
C GLN A 265 2.57 -14.80 -19.27
N TYR A 266 1.95 -13.84 -18.60
CA TYR A 266 2.16 -12.39 -18.78
C TYR A 266 2.32 -11.72 -17.42
N GLU A 267 3.30 -10.83 -17.26
CA GLU A 267 3.60 -10.20 -15.99
C GLU A 267 3.21 -8.73 -15.99
N PHE A 268 2.69 -8.31 -14.84
CA PHE A 268 2.41 -6.91 -14.52
C PHE A 268 3.18 -6.45 -13.29
N GLY A 269 3.49 -5.15 -13.25
CA GLY A 269 4.23 -4.56 -12.12
C GLY A 269 3.43 -4.59 -10.83
N ARG A 270 4.08 -5.01 -9.75
CA ARG A 270 3.52 -5.03 -8.39
C ARG A 270 3.18 -3.62 -7.90
N ARG A 271 2.19 -3.53 -7.03
CA ARG A 271 1.77 -2.31 -6.34
C ARG A 271 2.01 -2.44 -4.85
N SER A 272 2.92 -1.61 -4.33
CA SER A 272 3.12 -1.42 -2.90
C SER A 272 2.37 -0.17 -2.43
N LEU A 273 1.89 -0.15 -1.20
CA LEU A 273 1.24 1.03 -0.62
C LEU A 273 2.18 1.68 0.39
N GLU A 274 2.19 3.01 0.41
CA GLU A 274 2.87 3.77 1.46
C GLU A 274 2.24 3.54 2.84
N TYR A 275 3.02 3.74 3.88
CA TYR A 275 2.61 3.59 5.30
C TYR A 275 2.03 2.22 5.64
N THR A 276 2.40 1.18 4.86
CA THR A 276 1.81 -0.16 4.94
C THR A 276 2.86 -1.23 4.69
N VAL A 277 2.71 -2.39 5.33
CA VAL A 277 3.44 -3.61 5.02
C VAL A 277 2.44 -4.67 4.56
N VAL A 278 2.78 -5.45 3.54
CA VAL A 278 1.90 -6.51 2.99
C VAL A 278 2.53 -7.91 3.10
N SER A 279 3.79 -8.01 3.50
CA SER A 279 4.45 -9.29 3.76
C SER A 279 3.75 -10.06 4.87
N LYS A 280 3.30 -11.28 4.61
CA LYS A 280 2.59 -12.15 5.57
C LYS A 280 3.39 -12.36 6.86
N ARG A 281 4.72 -12.55 6.75
CA ARG A 281 5.62 -12.69 7.89
C ARG A 281 5.63 -11.44 8.78
N LYS A 282 5.67 -10.24 8.18
CA LYS A 282 5.66 -8.97 8.91
C LYS A 282 4.28 -8.70 9.53
N LEU A 283 3.20 -8.99 8.81
CA LEU A 283 1.83 -8.88 9.36
C LEU A 283 1.64 -9.81 10.57
N ARG A 284 2.16 -11.04 10.50
CA ARG A 284 2.14 -11.98 11.64
C ARG A 284 2.90 -11.40 12.85
N LYS A 285 4.08 -10.79 12.65
CA LYS A 285 4.83 -10.15 13.73
C LYS A 285 4.07 -9.00 14.40
N LEU A 286 3.25 -8.24 13.65
CA LEU A 286 2.40 -7.21 14.23
C LEU A 286 1.33 -7.80 15.16
N VAL A 287 0.73 -8.93 14.77
CA VAL A 287 -0.29 -9.63 15.57
C VAL A 287 0.35 -10.29 16.80
N GLU A 288 1.38 -11.09 16.61
CA GLU A 288 2.06 -11.82 17.68
C GLU A 288 2.75 -10.88 18.68
N GLY A 289 3.25 -9.75 18.21
CA GLY A 289 3.85 -8.71 19.05
C GLY A 289 2.85 -7.80 19.76
N GLY A 290 1.52 -7.97 19.54
CA GLY A 290 0.48 -7.17 20.19
C GLY A 290 0.41 -5.71 19.71
N TYR A 291 0.99 -5.37 18.57
CA TYR A 291 0.90 -4.03 17.97
C TYR A 291 -0.51 -3.76 17.41
N VAL A 292 -1.21 -4.81 17.03
CA VAL A 292 -2.59 -4.81 16.57
C VAL A 292 -3.38 -5.92 17.29
N SER A 293 -4.70 -5.80 17.34
CA SER A 293 -5.57 -6.74 18.07
C SER A 293 -5.73 -8.11 17.40
N GLY A 294 -5.46 -8.20 16.10
CA GLY A 294 -5.62 -9.42 15.32
C GLY A 294 -5.53 -9.16 13.82
N TRP A 295 -5.82 -10.18 13.03
CA TRP A 295 -5.79 -10.10 11.56
C TRP A 295 -6.93 -9.24 10.99
N ASP A 296 -7.99 -9.01 11.76
CA ASP A 296 -9.13 -8.16 11.45
C ASP A 296 -9.04 -6.76 12.09
N ASP A 297 -7.89 -6.40 12.68
CA ASP A 297 -7.69 -5.06 13.23
C ASP A 297 -7.88 -4.00 12.12
N PRO A 298 -8.74 -2.98 12.33
CA PRO A 298 -9.03 -1.95 11.34
C PRO A 298 -7.84 -1.15 10.81
N ARG A 299 -6.67 -1.24 11.44
CA ARG A 299 -5.40 -0.62 10.98
C ARG A 299 -4.63 -1.51 10.01
N MET A 300 -4.96 -2.80 9.95
CA MET A 300 -4.30 -3.78 9.09
C MET A 300 -4.70 -3.61 7.63
N PRO A 301 -3.79 -3.86 6.68
CA PRO A 301 -4.10 -3.84 5.24
C PRO A 301 -4.81 -5.12 4.77
N THR A 302 -5.15 -6.02 5.67
CA THR A 302 -5.95 -7.22 5.37
C THR A 302 -7.37 -6.84 4.94
N LEU A 303 -8.00 -7.62 4.07
CA LEU A 303 -9.38 -7.36 3.67
C LEU A 303 -10.34 -7.49 4.86
N ALA A 304 -10.06 -8.41 5.77
CA ALA A 304 -10.80 -8.54 7.03
C ALA A 304 -10.71 -7.26 7.88
N GLY A 305 -9.52 -6.67 8.02
CA GLY A 305 -9.33 -5.41 8.75
C GLY A 305 -10.02 -4.23 8.07
N GLN A 306 -9.91 -4.12 6.74
CA GLN A 306 -10.57 -3.06 5.98
C GLN A 306 -12.11 -3.19 6.07
N ARG A 307 -12.64 -4.39 5.97
CA ARG A 307 -14.07 -4.67 6.16
C ARG A 307 -14.54 -4.29 7.56
N ARG A 308 -13.81 -4.69 8.63
CA ARG A 308 -14.13 -4.33 10.00
C ARG A 308 -14.01 -2.82 10.25
N ARG A 309 -13.13 -2.14 9.56
CA ARG A 309 -13.04 -0.67 9.58
C ARG A 309 -14.29 0.00 8.99
N GLY A 310 -15.01 -0.70 8.10
CA GLY A 310 -16.19 -0.21 7.42
C GLY A 310 -15.96 0.20 5.96
N VAL A 311 -14.78 -0.07 5.41
CA VAL A 311 -14.49 0.14 3.99
C VAL A 311 -15.38 -0.76 3.14
N THR A 312 -15.92 -0.24 2.06
CA THR A 312 -16.81 -0.98 1.15
C THR A 312 -16.00 -1.74 0.09
N PRO A 313 -16.51 -2.86 -0.43
CA PRO A 313 -15.85 -3.56 -1.54
C PRO A 313 -15.77 -2.70 -2.80
N GLU A 314 -16.76 -1.81 -3.04
CA GLU A 314 -16.76 -0.88 -4.16
C GLU A 314 -15.62 0.12 -4.08
N ALA A 315 -15.35 0.68 -2.88
CA ALA A 315 -14.21 1.58 -2.67
C ALA A 315 -12.88 0.89 -2.96
N ILE A 316 -12.72 -0.38 -2.56
CA ILE A 316 -11.50 -1.16 -2.85
C ILE A 316 -11.36 -1.47 -4.33
N ARG A 317 -12.45 -1.84 -5.03
CA ARG A 317 -12.41 -2.04 -6.49
C ARG A 317 -12.12 -0.74 -7.24
N SER A 318 -12.73 0.38 -6.81
CA SER A 318 -12.44 1.70 -7.37
C SER A 318 -10.97 2.08 -7.19
N PHE A 319 -10.42 1.86 -6.01
CA PHE A 319 -8.99 2.05 -5.73
C PHE A 319 -8.11 1.19 -6.66
N ALA A 320 -8.39 -0.11 -6.79
CA ALA A 320 -7.64 -1.01 -7.67
C ALA A 320 -7.68 -0.53 -9.14
N GLY A 321 -8.84 -0.03 -9.60
CA GLY A 321 -9.00 0.55 -10.93
C GLY A 321 -8.19 1.83 -11.14
N GLN A 322 -8.14 2.73 -10.13
CA GLN A 322 -7.36 3.98 -10.19
C GLN A 322 -5.85 3.71 -10.21
N VAL A 323 -5.38 2.70 -9.47
CA VAL A 323 -3.98 2.30 -9.44
C VAL A 323 -3.51 1.77 -10.79
N GLY A 324 -4.38 1.09 -11.52
CA GLY A 324 -4.16 0.62 -12.89
C GLY A 324 -3.07 -0.43 -13.04
N ILE A 325 -2.86 -0.85 -14.30
CA ILE A 325 -1.88 -1.90 -14.68
C ILE A 325 -0.68 -1.26 -15.37
N SER A 326 0.53 -1.65 -15.02
CA SER A 326 1.75 -1.22 -15.73
C SER A 326 2.81 -2.33 -15.77
N ARG A 327 3.84 -2.15 -16.62
CA ARG A 327 4.98 -3.07 -16.76
C ARG A 327 6.07 -2.89 -15.70
N THR A 328 5.89 -1.96 -14.74
CA THR A 328 6.91 -1.65 -13.72
C THR A 328 6.29 -1.64 -12.33
N ASN A 329 7.06 -2.06 -11.35
CA ASN A 329 6.68 -1.94 -9.94
C ASN A 329 6.52 -0.46 -9.56
N ARG A 330 5.51 -0.15 -8.75
CA ARG A 330 5.23 1.23 -8.28
C ARG A 330 4.72 1.21 -6.85
N THR A 331 5.13 2.22 -6.10
CA THR A 331 4.51 2.55 -4.81
C THR A 331 3.35 3.53 -5.05
N VAL A 332 2.27 3.32 -4.33
CA VAL A 332 1.03 4.10 -4.40
C VAL A 332 0.84 4.82 -3.07
N ASP A 333 0.59 6.11 -3.12
CA ASP A 333 0.21 6.89 -1.93
C ASP A 333 -1.09 6.33 -1.33
N ILE A 334 -1.10 6.06 -0.03
CA ILE A 334 -2.28 5.58 0.69
C ILE A 334 -3.47 6.56 0.57
N GLY A 335 -3.21 7.84 0.33
CA GLY A 335 -4.21 8.86 0.07
C GLY A 335 -5.13 8.55 -1.12
N VAL A 336 -4.66 7.75 -2.10
CA VAL A 336 -5.48 7.28 -3.24
C VAL A 336 -6.59 6.33 -2.75
N LEU A 337 -6.26 5.41 -1.83
CA LEU A 337 -7.26 4.54 -1.18
C LEU A 337 -8.24 5.36 -0.34
N GLU A 338 -7.72 6.29 0.48
CA GLU A 338 -8.56 7.15 1.30
C GLU A 338 -9.51 8.03 0.45
N HIS A 339 -9.05 8.48 -0.73
CA HIS A 339 -9.87 9.22 -1.69
C HIS A 339 -10.97 8.33 -2.26
N ALA A 340 -10.65 7.12 -2.72
CA ALA A 340 -11.63 6.17 -3.23
C ALA A 340 -12.71 5.82 -2.19
N ILE A 341 -12.32 5.72 -0.90
CA ILE A 341 -13.26 5.50 0.21
C ILE A 341 -14.21 6.71 0.37
N ARG A 342 -13.66 7.95 0.33
CA ARG A 342 -14.50 9.17 0.44
C ARG A 342 -15.47 9.31 -0.72
N ASP A 343 -15.01 9.06 -1.93
CA ASP A 343 -15.84 9.16 -3.14
C ASP A 343 -16.99 8.14 -3.12
N ASP A 344 -16.73 6.92 -2.68
CA ASP A 344 -17.76 5.89 -2.56
C ASP A 344 -18.76 6.22 -1.45
N LEU A 345 -18.29 6.68 -0.30
CA LEU A 345 -19.16 6.94 0.85
C LEU A 345 -19.96 8.24 0.72
N ASN A 346 -19.48 9.24 -0.02
CA ASN A 346 -20.17 10.52 -0.12
C ASN A 346 -21.65 10.41 -0.57
N PRO A 347 -22.01 9.66 -1.62
CA PRO A 347 -23.39 9.49 -2.03
C PRO A 347 -24.18 8.45 -1.21
N ARG A 348 -23.52 7.67 -0.34
CA ARG A 348 -24.16 6.53 0.36
C ARG A 348 -24.32 6.73 1.85
N ALA A 349 -23.44 7.52 2.49
CA ALA A 349 -23.42 7.69 3.93
C ALA A 349 -24.34 8.83 4.36
N PRO A 350 -25.48 8.57 5.02
CA PRO A 350 -26.35 9.61 5.53
C PRO A 350 -25.59 10.48 6.55
N ARG A 351 -25.89 11.79 6.54
CA ARG A 351 -25.30 12.75 7.47
C ARG A 351 -26.06 12.70 8.76
N VAL A 352 -25.34 12.52 9.88
CA VAL A 352 -25.85 12.58 11.23
C VAL A 352 -24.87 13.34 12.12
N MET A 353 -25.28 13.77 13.29
CA MET A 353 -24.43 14.49 14.22
C MET A 353 -23.91 13.58 15.32
N ALA A 354 -22.61 13.65 15.58
CA ALA A 354 -21.95 13.03 16.73
C ALA A 354 -20.91 13.97 17.31
N VAL A 355 -20.75 13.97 18.61
CA VAL A 355 -19.74 14.74 19.34
C VAL A 355 -18.79 13.77 20.01
N THR A 356 -17.56 13.75 19.55
CA THR A 356 -16.56 12.76 19.97
C THR A 356 -15.83 13.18 21.26
N ARG A 357 -15.65 14.48 21.46
CA ARG A 357 -15.08 15.09 22.69
C ARG A 357 -16.03 16.14 23.22
N PRO A 358 -16.99 15.75 24.09
CA PRO A 358 -18.10 16.61 24.45
C PRO A 358 -17.69 17.75 25.36
N LEU A 359 -18.11 18.96 24.99
CA LEU A 359 -18.16 20.16 25.82
C LEU A 359 -19.62 20.53 26.04
N LYS A 360 -20.04 20.63 27.31
CA LYS A 360 -21.42 20.96 27.67
C LYS A 360 -21.75 22.41 27.35
N VAL A 361 -22.91 22.65 26.76
CA VAL A 361 -23.50 23.96 26.50
C VAL A 361 -24.86 24.04 27.16
N THR A 362 -25.08 25.04 28.00
CA THR A 362 -26.39 25.34 28.59
C THR A 362 -26.96 26.63 27.98
N ILE A 363 -28.11 26.57 27.33
CA ILE A 363 -28.81 27.71 26.74
C ILE A 363 -29.68 28.37 27.79
N THR A 364 -29.23 29.46 28.39
CA THR A 364 -29.77 30.04 29.63
C THR A 364 -31.14 30.68 29.48
N ASN A 365 -31.51 31.15 28.32
CA ASN A 365 -32.81 31.76 28.02
C ASN A 365 -33.89 30.80 27.52
N LEU A 366 -33.59 29.50 27.54
CA LEU A 366 -34.62 28.44 27.34
C LEU A 366 -35.11 27.87 28.66
N PRO A 367 -36.40 27.50 28.77
CA PRO A 367 -36.91 26.76 29.94
C PRO A 367 -36.16 25.46 30.19
N GLU A 368 -36.14 24.98 31.46
CA GLU A 368 -35.49 23.69 31.78
C GLU A 368 -36.17 22.49 31.08
N THR A 369 -37.47 22.62 30.83
CA THR A 369 -38.30 21.62 30.16
C THR A 369 -38.31 21.78 28.64
N HIS A 370 -37.50 22.70 28.08
CA HIS A 370 -37.50 22.93 26.64
C HIS A 370 -37.07 21.68 25.87
N GLU A 371 -37.96 21.24 24.98
CA GLU A 371 -37.72 20.12 24.07
C GLU A 371 -38.46 20.36 22.76
N GLU A 372 -37.73 20.46 21.68
CA GLU A 372 -38.23 20.67 20.32
C GLU A 372 -37.65 19.60 19.41
N THR A 373 -38.48 18.97 18.57
CA THR A 373 -38.00 18.04 17.55
C THR A 373 -37.77 18.76 16.24
N LEU A 374 -36.48 18.82 15.84
CA LEU A 374 -36.10 19.34 14.54
C LEU A 374 -36.05 18.20 13.51
N HIS A 375 -36.48 18.47 12.28
CA HIS A 375 -36.38 17.55 11.17
C HIS A 375 -35.22 17.97 10.26
N LEU A 376 -34.08 17.26 10.36
CA LEU A 376 -32.87 17.60 9.62
C LEU A 376 -32.68 16.64 8.43
N PRO A 377 -32.24 17.17 7.25
CA PRO A 377 -32.01 16.33 6.09
C PRO A 377 -30.82 15.39 6.29
N TYR A 378 -30.92 14.16 5.78
CA TYR A 378 -29.79 13.21 5.71
C TYR A 378 -28.77 13.63 4.66
N TRP A 379 -29.22 14.32 3.59
CA TRP A 379 -28.41 14.55 2.40
C TRP A 379 -28.14 16.03 2.17
N PRO A 380 -26.90 16.39 1.82
CA PRO A 380 -26.58 17.74 1.39
C PRO A 380 -27.05 17.97 -0.05
N TYR A 381 -27.13 19.25 -0.43
CA TYR A 381 -27.67 19.69 -1.72
C TYR A 381 -26.94 19.13 -2.95
N ASP A 382 -25.62 18.97 -2.89
CA ASP A 382 -24.81 18.38 -3.94
C ASP A 382 -25.22 16.92 -4.23
N VAL A 383 -25.37 16.09 -3.21
CA VAL A 383 -25.82 14.68 -3.35
C VAL A 383 -27.24 14.60 -3.92
N VAL A 384 -28.12 15.51 -3.48
CA VAL A 384 -29.49 15.58 -4.00
C VAL A 384 -29.50 15.93 -5.49
N ASN A 385 -28.67 16.88 -5.92
CA ASN A 385 -28.61 17.32 -7.33
C ASN A 385 -27.96 16.29 -8.25
N GLU A 386 -27.08 15.43 -7.76
CA GLU A 386 -26.46 14.36 -8.54
C GLU A 386 -27.36 13.15 -8.73
N SER A 387 -28.50 13.10 -8.03
CA SER A 387 -29.48 12.02 -8.18
C SER A 387 -30.14 12.05 -9.56
N THR A 388 -29.98 10.97 -10.31
CA THR A 388 -30.50 10.86 -11.69
C THR A 388 -32.00 10.59 -11.78
N ASP A 389 -32.59 10.05 -10.73
CA ASP A 389 -34.02 9.72 -10.60
C ASP A 389 -34.79 10.66 -9.65
N GLY A 390 -34.10 11.67 -9.10
CA GLY A 390 -34.65 12.61 -8.12
C GLY A 390 -34.95 12.01 -6.74
N LEU A 391 -34.52 10.79 -6.48
CA LEU A 391 -34.71 10.10 -5.20
C LEU A 391 -33.38 9.94 -4.47
N VAL A 392 -33.43 9.96 -3.13
CA VAL A 392 -32.26 9.72 -2.24
C VAL A 392 -32.54 8.53 -1.31
N PRO A 393 -31.51 7.78 -0.91
CA PRO A 393 -31.72 6.63 -0.05
C PRO A 393 -31.98 7.05 1.42
N LEU A 394 -32.78 6.29 2.13
CA LEU A 394 -32.82 6.29 3.60
C LEU A 394 -31.85 5.24 4.14
N PRO A 395 -31.45 5.33 5.42
CA PRO A 395 -30.67 4.25 6.08
C PRO A 395 -31.32 2.87 5.95
N SER A 396 -32.66 2.81 5.93
CA SER A 396 -33.43 1.57 5.70
C SER A 396 -33.27 0.94 4.31
N GLY A 397 -32.59 1.61 3.37
CA GLY A 397 -32.44 1.19 1.98
C GLY A 397 -33.58 1.66 1.04
N ASN A 398 -34.70 2.14 1.57
CA ASN A 398 -35.77 2.71 0.78
C ASN A 398 -35.29 4.02 0.10
N ARG A 399 -35.80 4.31 -1.11
CA ARG A 399 -35.52 5.57 -1.80
C ARG A 399 -36.77 6.46 -1.74
N VAL A 400 -36.56 7.69 -1.34
CA VAL A 400 -37.62 8.69 -1.16
C VAL A 400 -37.23 10.03 -1.77
N ARG A 401 -38.18 10.97 -1.89
CA ARG A 401 -37.87 12.33 -2.29
C ARG A 401 -36.98 13.03 -1.24
N PRO A 402 -36.12 13.96 -1.64
CA PRO A 402 -35.19 14.64 -0.73
C PRO A 402 -35.86 15.29 0.49
N GLU A 403 -37.04 15.87 0.29
CA GLU A 403 -37.82 16.50 1.36
C GLU A 403 -38.36 15.51 2.38
N GLU A 404 -38.52 14.24 2.01
CA GLU A 404 -38.94 13.14 2.88
C GLU A 404 -37.76 12.48 3.61
N ALA A 405 -36.54 12.68 3.10
CA ALA A 405 -35.31 12.10 3.63
C ALA A 405 -34.77 12.92 4.80
N THR A 406 -35.57 13.03 5.87
CA THR A 406 -35.22 13.77 7.08
C THR A 406 -35.21 12.85 8.30
N ARG A 407 -34.53 13.27 9.35
CA ARG A 407 -34.45 12.57 10.64
C ARG A 407 -34.87 13.49 11.78
N PRO A 408 -35.56 12.96 12.81
CA PRO A 408 -35.92 13.73 13.99
C PRO A 408 -34.72 13.88 14.91
N VAL A 409 -34.39 15.13 15.27
CA VAL A 409 -33.27 15.47 16.15
C VAL A 409 -33.81 16.30 17.31
N PRO A 410 -33.78 15.81 18.56
CA PRO A 410 -34.27 16.55 19.70
C PRO A 410 -33.31 17.70 20.04
N PHE A 411 -33.90 18.94 20.11
CA PHE A 411 -33.19 20.14 20.55
C PHE A 411 -33.65 20.49 21.96
N THR A 412 -32.71 20.54 22.89
CA THR A 412 -32.96 20.74 24.33
C THR A 412 -32.17 21.91 24.87
N ARG A 413 -32.49 22.36 26.11
CA ARG A 413 -31.73 23.43 26.77
C ARG A 413 -30.23 23.11 26.93
N GLU A 414 -29.89 21.85 27.23
CA GLU A 414 -28.53 21.37 27.40
C GLU A 414 -28.10 20.56 26.19
N LEU A 415 -26.93 20.84 25.68
CA LEU A 415 -26.33 20.26 24.48
C LEU A 415 -24.88 19.90 24.73
N TYR A 416 -24.32 19.03 23.87
CA TYR A 416 -22.89 18.84 23.72
C TYR A 416 -22.43 19.35 22.35
N ILE A 417 -21.27 20.00 22.33
CA ILE A 417 -20.51 20.38 21.12
C ILE A 417 -19.11 19.79 21.21
N GLU A 418 -18.32 19.81 20.12
CA GLU A 418 -16.91 19.41 20.20
C GLU A 418 -16.10 20.42 21.05
N GLN A 419 -15.16 19.92 21.85
CA GLN A 419 -14.24 20.76 22.61
C GLN A 419 -13.48 21.74 21.70
N ASP A 420 -13.07 21.29 20.50
CA ASP A 420 -12.37 22.11 19.50
C ASP A 420 -13.27 23.19 18.88
N ASP A 421 -14.57 23.19 19.11
CA ASP A 421 -15.50 24.21 18.65
C ASP A 421 -15.56 25.43 19.59
N PHE A 422 -14.78 25.44 20.68
CA PHE A 422 -14.61 26.57 21.55
C PHE A 422 -13.14 26.92 21.81
N ALA A 423 -12.80 28.21 21.81
CA ALA A 423 -11.49 28.71 22.21
C ALA A 423 -11.62 29.97 23.03
N ILE A 424 -10.91 30.06 24.18
CA ILE A 424 -10.85 31.26 25.02
C ILE A 424 -10.14 32.37 24.26
N ASP A 425 -8.95 32.06 23.71
CA ASP A 425 -8.15 32.95 22.87
C ASP A 425 -8.14 32.42 21.44
N PRO A 426 -9.13 32.76 20.59
CA PRO A 426 -9.22 32.20 19.26
C PRO A 426 -8.12 32.74 18.33
N PRO A 427 -7.49 31.85 17.51
CA PRO A 427 -6.54 32.30 16.50
C PRO A 427 -7.26 33.16 15.42
N LYS A 428 -6.49 34.00 14.71
CA LYS A 428 -7.03 34.84 13.63
C LYS A 428 -7.77 34.00 12.60
N GLY A 429 -9.03 34.35 12.33
CA GLY A 429 -9.88 33.65 11.37
C GLY A 429 -10.65 32.45 11.94
N PHE A 430 -10.64 32.26 13.26
CA PHE A 430 -11.43 31.21 13.92
C PHE A 430 -12.94 31.45 13.72
N LYS A 431 -13.61 30.51 13.07
CA LYS A 431 -15.03 30.56 12.70
C LYS A 431 -15.92 29.72 13.60
N ARG A 432 -15.56 29.56 14.86
CA ARG A 432 -16.26 28.79 15.86
C ARG A 432 -16.55 29.63 17.09
N LEU A 433 -16.97 29.07 18.20
CA LEU A 433 -17.42 29.76 19.39
C LEU A 433 -16.24 30.28 20.24
N SER A 434 -16.36 31.49 20.77
CA SER A 434 -15.42 32.12 21.71
C SER A 434 -16.19 32.96 22.72
N PRO A 435 -15.59 33.45 23.81
CA PRO A 435 -16.26 34.38 24.76
C PRO A 435 -16.84 35.58 24.03
N GLY A 436 -18.15 35.81 24.18
CA GLY A 436 -18.91 36.86 23.47
C GLY A 436 -19.14 36.59 21.98
N GLY A 437 -18.52 35.55 21.42
CA GLY A 437 -18.69 35.14 20.02
C GLY A 437 -20.01 34.44 19.75
N THR A 438 -20.38 34.38 18.46
CA THR A 438 -21.62 33.75 18.00
C THR A 438 -21.34 32.65 16.99
N VAL A 439 -22.14 31.58 17.05
CA VAL A 439 -22.07 30.45 16.11
C VAL A 439 -23.49 29.93 15.84
N ARG A 440 -23.72 29.40 14.63
CA ARG A 440 -24.96 28.71 14.29
C ARG A 440 -24.87 27.24 14.67
N LEU A 441 -25.81 26.75 15.45
CA LEU A 441 -26.08 25.34 15.66
C LEU A 441 -26.74 24.76 14.41
N ARG A 442 -26.23 23.66 13.89
CA ARG A 442 -26.72 23.01 12.67
C ARG A 442 -28.24 22.73 12.77
N GLY A 443 -28.99 23.36 11.87
CA GLY A 443 -30.45 23.18 11.81
C GLY A 443 -31.29 23.79 12.94
N ALA A 444 -30.63 24.34 13.97
CA ALA A 444 -31.32 25.00 15.10
C ALA A 444 -31.22 26.54 15.00
N GLY A 445 -30.56 27.19 15.93
CA GLY A 445 -30.49 28.66 16.02
C GLY A 445 -29.05 29.18 16.10
N ILE A 446 -28.91 30.46 16.34
CA ILE A 446 -27.61 31.07 16.61
C ILE A 446 -27.47 31.26 18.11
N ILE A 447 -26.37 30.81 18.69
CA ILE A 447 -26.04 31.04 20.10
C ILE A 447 -24.86 31.96 20.25
N ARG A 448 -24.84 32.74 21.35
CA ARG A 448 -23.72 33.54 21.82
C ARG A 448 -23.21 32.98 23.14
N CYS A 449 -21.90 32.82 23.27
CA CYS A 449 -21.28 32.42 24.54
C CYS A 449 -21.18 33.65 25.49
N ASP A 450 -21.92 33.61 26.57
CA ASP A 450 -21.95 34.71 27.57
C ASP A 450 -20.97 34.45 28.72
N ALA A 451 -20.75 33.17 29.07
CA ALA A 451 -19.81 32.76 30.11
C ALA A 451 -19.32 31.32 29.88
N TYR A 452 -18.20 30.99 30.49
CA TYR A 452 -17.68 29.63 30.53
C TYR A 452 -17.20 29.27 31.94
N ALA A 453 -17.20 27.98 32.27
CA ALA A 453 -16.62 27.41 33.48
C ALA A 453 -15.46 26.53 33.14
N THR A 454 -14.47 26.44 34.04
CA THR A 454 -13.34 25.53 33.94
C THR A 454 -13.38 24.52 35.08
N ASP A 455 -12.83 23.32 34.83
CA ASP A 455 -12.58 22.33 35.87
C ASP A 455 -11.31 22.65 36.68
N ASP A 456 -11.00 21.82 37.66
CA ASP A 456 -9.83 21.97 38.55
C ASP A 456 -8.48 21.91 37.80
N THR A 457 -8.47 21.46 36.55
CA THR A 457 -7.29 21.39 35.69
C THR A 457 -7.15 22.61 34.78
N GLY A 458 -8.13 23.54 34.83
CA GLY A 458 -8.20 24.74 33.98
C GLY A 458 -8.78 24.46 32.59
N GLN A 459 -9.29 23.23 32.33
CA GLN A 459 -9.96 22.92 31.09
C GLN A 459 -11.41 23.39 31.11
N VAL A 460 -11.89 23.95 30.00
CA VAL A 460 -13.29 24.39 29.87
C VAL A 460 -14.22 23.17 29.98
N SER A 461 -15.15 23.22 30.92
CA SER A 461 -16.09 22.15 31.25
C SER A 461 -17.52 22.43 30.85
N GLU A 462 -17.93 23.71 30.86
CA GLU A 462 -19.29 24.13 30.50
C GLU A 462 -19.29 25.53 29.88
N LEU A 463 -20.16 25.73 28.90
CA LEU A 463 -20.47 27.01 28.29
C LEU A 463 -21.89 27.44 28.66
N ARG A 464 -22.08 28.71 29.00
CA ARG A 464 -23.41 29.31 29.18
C ARG A 464 -23.69 30.26 28.02
N CYS A 465 -24.72 29.98 27.26
CA CYS A 465 -25.02 30.65 26.01
C CYS A 465 -26.46 31.20 26.00
N THR A 466 -26.66 32.25 25.20
CA THR A 466 -28.00 32.78 24.88
C THR A 466 -28.36 32.40 23.44
N LEU A 467 -29.53 31.84 23.20
CA LEU A 467 -30.12 31.66 21.87
C LEU A 467 -30.61 33.04 21.37
N LEU A 468 -30.12 33.42 20.17
CA LEU A 468 -30.40 34.72 19.57
C LEU A 468 -31.52 34.60 18.52
N GLY A 469 -32.12 35.78 18.19
CA GLY A 469 -33.13 35.83 17.13
C GLY A 469 -32.54 35.56 15.72
N PRO A 470 -33.44 35.39 14.73
CA PRO A 470 -33.06 34.99 13.37
C PRO A 470 -32.19 36.00 12.63
N GLU A 471 -32.22 37.31 13.04
CA GLU A 471 -31.43 38.41 12.47
C GLU A 471 -29.96 38.39 12.88
N ALA A 472 -29.57 37.54 13.84
CA ALA A 472 -28.20 37.46 14.32
C ALA A 472 -27.24 36.90 13.26
N LYS A 473 -26.02 37.41 13.26
CA LYS A 473 -24.93 36.91 12.39
C LYS A 473 -24.09 35.89 13.14
N ALA A 474 -23.72 34.79 12.47
CA ALA A 474 -22.88 33.74 13.04
C ALA A 474 -21.51 33.73 12.34
N ALA A 475 -20.44 33.45 13.08
CA ALA A 475 -19.09 33.31 12.55
C ALA A 475 -18.95 32.01 11.69
N GLY A 476 -19.72 30.98 12.03
CA GLY A 476 -19.72 29.69 11.33
C GLY A 476 -20.86 28.80 11.80
N VAL A 477 -20.80 27.51 11.37
CA VAL A 477 -21.80 26.49 11.74
C VAL A 477 -21.08 25.35 12.46
N ILE A 478 -21.64 24.91 13.60
CA ILE A 478 -21.16 23.74 14.35
C ILE A 478 -22.27 22.70 14.50
N HIS A 479 -21.89 21.43 14.63
CA HIS A 479 -22.80 20.34 14.97
C HIS A 479 -22.93 20.22 16.50
N TRP A 480 -23.94 19.53 16.96
CA TRP A 480 -24.28 19.39 18.36
C TRP A 480 -25.12 18.13 18.62
N VAL A 481 -25.21 17.67 19.87
CA VAL A 481 -26.07 16.58 20.29
C VAL A 481 -26.78 16.97 21.58
N SER A 482 -28.06 16.61 21.71
CA SER A 482 -28.82 16.84 22.94
C SER A 482 -28.18 16.12 24.15
N ALA A 483 -27.96 16.80 25.24
CA ALA A 483 -27.44 16.17 26.47
C ALA A 483 -28.42 15.18 27.11
N LYS A 484 -29.73 15.40 26.93
CA LYS A 484 -30.78 14.55 27.46
C LYS A 484 -30.97 13.28 26.62
N HIS A 485 -30.90 13.37 25.30
CA HIS A 485 -31.31 12.29 24.40
C HIS A 485 -30.11 11.67 23.62
N GLY A 486 -28.93 12.28 23.69
CA GLY A 486 -27.73 11.77 23.02
C GLY A 486 -27.36 10.37 23.50
N LEU A 487 -27.12 9.46 22.58
CA LEU A 487 -26.68 8.10 22.88
C LEU A 487 -25.19 8.09 23.17
N ARG A 488 -24.79 7.59 24.32
CA ARG A 488 -23.36 7.44 24.64
C ARG A 488 -22.70 6.42 23.72
N ALA A 489 -21.53 6.76 23.17
CA ALA A 489 -20.80 5.91 22.28
C ALA A 489 -19.29 6.02 22.50
N GLU A 490 -18.58 4.92 22.20
CA GLU A 490 -17.13 4.87 22.01
C GLU A 490 -16.83 5.15 20.55
N PHE A 491 -15.84 6.02 20.29
CA PHE A 491 -15.36 6.30 18.94
C PHE A 491 -13.90 5.87 18.84
N ARG A 492 -13.61 4.99 17.92
CA ARG A 492 -12.26 4.51 17.58
C ARG A 492 -11.72 5.30 16.39
N LEU A 493 -10.83 6.23 16.68
CA LEU A 493 -10.24 7.12 15.69
C LEU A 493 -8.98 6.50 15.14
N TYR A 494 -9.13 5.66 14.11
CA TYR A 494 -8.00 5.02 13.44
C TYR A 494 -7.24 5.99 12.56
N ASP A 495 -5.91 5.87 12.59
CA ASP A 495 -4.96 6.58 11.73
C ASP A 495 -4.01 5.56 11.05
N ARG A 496 -3.03 6.05 10.29
CA ARG A 496 -2.04 5.22 9.60
C ARG A 496 -1.23 4.41 10.61
N LEU A 497 -1.03 3.11 10.29
CA LEU A 497 -0.35 2.19 11.21
C LEU A 497 1.15 2.49 11.33
N PHE A 498 1.76 3.11 10.31
CA PHE A 498 3.18 3.48 10.31
C PHE A 498 3.39 4.99 10.19
N THR A 499 4.50 5.47 10.76
CA THR A 499 4.88 6.89 10.75
C THR A 499 5.65 7.30 9.49
N VAL A 500 6.18 6.33 8.73
CA VAL A 500 7.00 6.55 7.53
C VAL A 500 6.35 5.92 6.29
N PRO A 501 6.55 6.49 5.10
CA PRO A 501 5.96 5.97 3.86
C PRO A 501 6.42 4.55 3.52
N HIS A 502 7.68 4.23 3.78
CA HIS A 502 8.29 2.95 3.42
C HIS A 502 8.83 2.24 4.68
N PRO A 503 7.97 1.62 5.50
CA PRO A 503 8.41 1.00 6.77
C PRO A 503 9.36 -0.18 6.56
N GLU A 504 9.32 -0.83 5.40
CA GLU A 504 10.21 -1.95 5.04
C GLU A 504 11.58 -1.48 4.51
N SER A 505 11.66 -0.26 3.99
CA SER A 505 12.87 0.38 3.49
C SER A 505 12.83 1.86 3.87
N PRO A 506 13.15 2.21 5.11
CA PRO A 506 12.99 3.57 5.65
C PRO A 506 13.92 4.60 4.99
N PHE A 507 14.78 4.19 4.07
CA PHE A 507 15.73 5.07 3.39
C PHE A 507 15.26 5.36 1.96
N PRO A 508 14.97 6.65 1.61
CA PRO A 508 14.61 7.03 0.25
C PRO A 508 15.81 6.77 -0.69
N GLY A 509 15.63 5.90 -1.68
CA GLY A 509 16.58 5.66 -2.74
C GLY A 509 16.94 4.20 -3.02
N ASP A 510 16.49 3.24 -2.21
CA ASP A 510 16.89 1.84 -2.37
C ASP A 510 15.75 0.96 -2.92
N SER A 511 15.30 1.28 -4.14
CA SER A 511 14.38 0.41 -4.89
C SER A 511 14.98 -0.96 -5.24
N ARG A 512 16.32 -1.11 -5.16
CA ARG A 512 17.01 -2.38 -5.43
C ARG A 512 17.06 -3.31 -4.22
N VAL A 513 16.98 -2.78 -3.00
CA VAL A 513 16.98 -3.60 -1.78
C VAL A 513 15.63 -4.29 -1.58
N ALA A 514 14.53 -3.66 -2.00
CA ALA A 514 13.22 -4.32 -2.01
C ALA A 514 13.18 -5.47 -3.02
N GLU A 515 13.79 -5.31 -4.22
CA GLU A 515 13.86 -6.34 -5.25
C GLU A 515 14.82 -7.49 -4.89
N LEU A 516 15.91 -7.22 -4.16
CA LEU A 516 16.90 -8.24 -3.78
C LEU A 516 16.54 -9.01 -2.51
N ARG A 517 15.74 -8.45 -1.59
CA ARG A 517 15.34 -9.11 -0.34
C ARG A 517 14.13 -10.05 -0.47
N GLU A 518 13.35 -9.95 -1.54
CA GLU A 518 12.25 -10.90 -1.83
C GLU A 518 12.75 -12.21 -2.47
N PHE A 519 14.00 -12.25 -2.97
CA PHE A 519 14.63 -13.46 -3.52
C PHE A 519 15.43 -14.28 -2.48
N GLU A 520 15.61 -13.78 -1.27
CA GLU A 520 16.12 -14.62 -0.19
C GLU A 520 14.97 -15.50 0.32
N GLU A 521 14.84 -16.67 -0.31
CA GLU A 521 14.19 -17.83 0.30
C GLU A 521 14.67 -17.91 1.76
N ASP A 522 13.73 -18.11 2.65
CA ASP A 522 13.76 -18.29 4.10
C ASP A 522 15.02 -19.05 4.63
N THR A 523 16.19 -18.45 4.51
CA THR A 523 17.36 -18.86 5.25
C THR A 523 17.34 -18.14 6.58
N GLY A 524 16.72 -18.75 7.57
CA GLY A 524 16.44 -18.36 8.95
C GLY A 524 17.47 -17.55 9.76
N THR A 525 18.14 -16.56 9.17
CA THR A 525 19.18 -15.79 9.80
C THR A 525 18.97 -14.29 9.64
N GLN A 526 18.68 -13.68 10.74
CA GLN A 526 18.45 -12.27 11.07
C GLN A 526 17.00 -11.81 10.86
N GLU A 527 16.21 -11.87 11.92
CA GLU A 527 14.87 -11.34 11.99
C GLU A 527 14.92 -9.81 11.84
N ASP A 528 14.44 -9.31 10.69
CA ASP A 528 14.27 -7.89 10.46
C ASP A 528 13.08 -7.36 11.29
N HIS A 529 13.38 -6.83 12.47
CA HIS A 529 12.41 -6.13 13.34
C HIS A 529 12.41 -4.61 13.13
N THR A 530 13.19 -4.11 12.17
CA THR A 530 13.40 -2.66 11.97
C THR A 530 12.10 -1.93 11.67
N PHE A 531 11.20 -2.55 10.87
CA PHE A 531 9.91 -1.95 10.53
C PHE A 531 9.00 -1.71 11.75
N LEU A 532 9.15 -2.49 12.83
CA LEU A 532 8.36 -2.33 14.06
C LEU A 532 8.66 -1.01 14.79
N SER A 533 9.87 -0.46 14.62
CA SER A 533 10.23 0.84 15.20
C SER A 533 9.47 2.02 14.59
N PHE A 534 8.85 1.82 13.42
CA PHE A 534 8.05 2.82 12.72
C PHE A 534 6.55 2.65 12.94
N VAL A 535 6.11 1.70 13.78
CA VAL A 535 4.69 1.59 14.15
C VAL A 535 4.25 2.86 14.85
N ASN A 536 3.17 3.45 14.39
CA ASN A 536 2.61 4.67 14.93
C ASN A 536 1.89 4.37 16.26
N PRO A 537 2.41 4.83 17.41
CA PRO A 537 1.80 4.58 18.72
C PRO A 537 0.44 5.28 18.88
N ARG A 538 0.14 6.26 18.02
CA ARG A 538 -1.14 7.00 17.99
C ARG A 538 -2.03 6.57 16.83
N SER A 539 -1.79 5.37 16.25
CA SER A 539 -2.60 4.82 15.17
C SER A 539 -4.03 4.48 15.56
N LEU A 540 -4.32 4.43 16.85
CA LEU A 540 -5.65 4.30 17.43
C LEU A 540 -5.77 5.24 18.64
N GLU A 541 -6.76 6.11 18.59
CA GLU A 541 -7.23 6.89 19.72
C GLU A 541 -8.68 6.50 20.03
N VAL A 542 -8.96 6.13 21.30
CA VAL A 542 -10.29 5.80 21.75
C VAL A 542 -10.83 6.97 22.56
N VAL A 543 -11.97 7.51 22.14
CA VAL A 543 -12.65 8.62 22.81
C VAL A 543 -14.11 8.26 23.07
N HIS A 544 -14.71 8.91 24.05
CA HIS A 544 -16.11 8.70 24.43
C HIS A 544 -16.89 9.98 24.25
N GLY A 545 -18.06 9.86 23.64
CA GLY A 545 -18.92 10.99 23.37
C GLY A 545 -20.36 10.58 23.15
N TYR A 546 -21.06 11.34 22.33
CA TYR A 546 -22.48 11.16 22.10
C TYR A 546 -22.83 11.24 20.62
N VAL A 547 -23.79 10.42 20.18
CA VAL A 547 -24.39 10.44 18.86
C VAL A 547 -25.87 10.75 18.96
N GLU A 548 -26.46 11.40 17.97
CA GLU A 548 -27.89 11.70 17.93
C GLU A 548 -28.73 10.39 17.93
N PRO A 549 -29.94 10.38 18.52
CA PRO A 549 -30.71 9.16 18.72
C PRO A 549 -31.29 8.55 17.44
N SER A 550 -31.27 9.27 16.31
CA SER A 550 -31.77 8.77 15.01
C SER A 550 -31.06 7.48 14.56
N VAL A 551 -29.80 7.26 14.96
CA VAL A 551 -29.00 6.07 14.58
C VAL A 551 -29.46 4.78 15.26
N GLN A 552 -30.29 4.86 16.29
CA GLN A 552 -30.66 3.72 17.16
C GLN A 552 -31.41 2.61 16.42
N HIS A 553 -32.16 2.97 15.38
CA HIS A 553 -33.04 2.06 14.66
C HIS A 553 -32.60 1.79 13.23
N ASP A 554 -31.42 2.33 12.84
CA ASP A 554 -30.87 2.10 11.53
C ASP A 554 -30.25 0.69 11.41
N PRO A 555 -30.21 0.10 10.21
CA PRO A 555 -29.54 -1.18 9.99
C PRO A 555 -28.08 -1.14 10.45
N ALA A 556 -27.61 -2.24 11.02
CA ALA A 556 -26.26 -2.34 11.62
C ALA A 556 -25.12 -2.11 10.59
N ASP A 557 -25.39 -2.30 9.29
CA ASP A 557 -24.43 -2.05 8.21
C ASP A 557 -24.44 -0.61 7.67
N THR A 558 -25.22 0.30 8.30
CA THR A 558 -25.26 1.71 7.91
C THR A 558 -23.92 2.39 8.22
N ARG A 559 -23.32 2.98 7.19
CA ARG A 559 -22.16 3.84 7.32
C ARG A 559 -22.61 5.28 7.34
N TYR A 560 -22.09 6.06 8.28
CA TYR A 560 -22.48 7.47 8.48
C TYR A 560 -21.38 8.43 8.11
N GLN A 561 -21.76 9.59 7.62
CA GLN A 561 -20.92 10.77 7.73
C GLN A 561 -21.30 11.52 9.00
N PHE A 562 -20.48 11.44 10.06
CA PHE A 562 -20.63 12.34 11.20
C PHE A 562 -20.20 13.73 10.76
N GLU A 563 -21.17 14.66 10.75
CA GLU A 563 -20.98 16.00 10.18
C GLU A 563 -19.76 16.68 10.77
N ARG A 564 -18.85 17.16 9.91
CA ARG A 564 -17.56 17.82 10.22
C ARG A 564 -16.50 16.91 10.87
N VAL A 565 -16.80 15.66 11.22
CA VAL A 565 -15.89 14.74 11.93
C VAL A 565 -15.23 13.73 10.97
N GLY A 566 -16.02 12.96 10.23
CA GLY A 566 -15.51 11.90 9.36
C GLY A 566 -16.58 10.90 8.94
N TYR A 567 -16.14 9.84 8.27
CA TYR A 567 -16.98 8.69 7.97
C TYR A 567 -16.78 7.62 9.02
N PHE A 568 -17.87 7.06 9.50
CA PHE A 568 -17.89 6.09 10.59
C PHE A 568 -18.82 4.92 10.28
N TRP A 569 -18.49 3.79 10.88
CA TRP A 569 -19.31 2.60 10.88
C TRP A 569 -19.38 1.97 12.26
N GLN A 570 -20.53 1.45 12.62
CA GLN A 570 -20.71 0.73 13.86
C GLN A 570 -19.87 -0.56 13.84
N ASP A 571 -19.02 -0.79 14.85
CA ASP A 571 -18.14 -1.98 14.87
C ASP A 571 -19.00 -3.25 14.93
N PRO A 572 -18.86 -4.17 13.95
CA PRO A 572 -19.73 -5.34 13.84
C PRO A 572 -19.46 -6.41 14.91
N VAL A 573 -18.35 -6.29 15.65
CA VAL A 573 -17.91 -7.26 16.66
C VAL A 573 -18.17 -6.74 18.08
N ASP A 574 -17.81 -5.49 18.33
CA ASP A 574 -17.77 -4.95 19.69
C ASP A 574 -18.98 -4.07 20.02
N SER A 575 -19.69 -3.52 19.03
CA SER A 575 -20.85 -2.67 19.28
C SER A 575 -22.07 -3.48 19.70
N ARG A 576 -22.83 -2.93 20.66
CA ARG A 576 -24.07 -3.50 21.18
C ARG A 576 -25.10 -2.38 21.38
N PRO A 577 -26.41 -2.69 21.45
CA PRO A 577 -27.43 -1.67 21.61
C PRO A 577 -27.27 -0.77 22.85
N ASP A 578 -26.69 -1.31 23.92
CA ASP A 578 -26.40 -0.63 25.19
C ASP A 578 -24.98 -0.08 25.30
N ALA A 579 -24.09 -0.40 24.34
CA ALA A 579 -22.69 -0.01 24.30
C ALA A 579 -22.24 0.22 22.84
N LEU A 580 -22.63 1.35 22.28
CA LEU A 580 -22.31 1.68 20.88
C LEU A 580 -20.81 1.92 20.69
N VAL A 581 -20.24 1.30 19.66
CA VAL A 581 -18.85 1.47 19.26
C VAL A 581 -18.81 1.84 17.78
N PHE A 582 -18.15 2.96 17.44
CA PHE A 582 -18.01 3.42 16.05
C PHE A 582 -16.55 3.46 15.63
N ASN A 583 -16.24 2.80 14.54
CA ASN A 583 -14.95 2.83 13.86
C ASN A 583 -14.90 4.00 12.87
N ARG A 584 -13.89 4.88 12.96
CA ARG A 584 -13.63 5.87 11.93
C ARG A 584 -13.09 5.18 10.68
N ILE A 585 -13.84 5.24 9.58
CA ILE A 585 -13.43 4.67 8.29
C ILE A 585 -12.34 5.55 7.68
N VAL A 586 -12.64 6.84 7.51
CA VAL A 586 -11.74 7.85 6.94
C VAL A 586 -12.14 9.25 7.38
N THR A 587 -11.19 10.17 7.42
CA THR A 587 -11.44 11.61 7.68
C THR A 587 -12.12 12.28 6.47
N LEU A 588 -12.79 13.42 6.66
CA LEU A 588 -13.43 14.15 5.55
C LEU A 588 -12.44 14.73 4.54
N LYS A 589 -11.22 15.03 4.98
CA LYS A 589 -10.13 15.57 4.17
C LYS A 589 -8.83 14.87 4.58
N ASP A 590 -7.91 14.76 3.65
CA ASP A 590 -6.56 14.34 4.02
C ASP A 590 -5.93 15.43 4.92
N THR A 591 -5.71 15.06 6.17
CA THR A 591 -5.07 15.91 7.19
C THR A 591 -3.67 15.42 7.55
N TRP A 592 -3.20 14.33 6.95
CA TRP A 592 -1.88 13.78 7.22
C TRP A 592 -0.80 14.78 6.81
N GLY A 593 0.18 15.02 7.68
CA GLY A 593 1.26 15.98 7.46
C GLY A 593 0.91 17.45 7.73
N LYS A 594 -0.38 17.84 7.79
CA LYS A 594 -0.78 19.21 8.10
C LYS A 594 -0.69 19.57 9.60
N GLY A 595 -0.58 18.59 10.49
CA GLY A 595 -0.40 18.74 11.93
C GLY A 595 1.06 18.83 12.37
N ILE A 596 2.03 18.67 11.47
CA ILE A 596 3.47 18.68 11.79
C ILE A 596 4.03 20.11 11.74
N GLU A 597 3.31 21.08 11.12
CA GLU A 597 3.70 22.49 11.04
C GLU A 597 3.08 23.39 12.15
N GLY A 598 2.30 22.84 13.06
CA GLY A 598 1.80 23.54 14.24
C GLY A 598 2.87 23.59 15.34
N LYS A 599 3.33 24.80 15.70
CA LYS A 599 4.23 25.07 16.83
C LYS A 599 3.85 24.26 18.07
N PRO A 600 4.83 23.72 18.82
CA PRO A 600 4.54 23.02 20.06
C PRO A 600 3.97 23.99 21.09
N GLN A 601 2.67 23.88 21.36
CA GLN A 601 2.12 24.40 22.60
C GLN A 601 2.29 23.33 23.68
N ASP A 602 2.93 23.74 24.75
CA ASP A 602 3.18 23.00 25.98
C ASP A 602 1.98 22.17 26.41
N ALA A 603 2.15 20.86 26.40
CA ALA A 603 1.28 19.94 27.11
C ALA A 603 2.11 19.10 28.09
N LYS A 604 2.43 19.68 29.22
CA LYS A 604 2.64 18.92 30.44
C LYS A 604 1.29 18.30 30.82
N ARG A 605 1.08 17.03 30.55
CA ARG A 605 0.11 16.23 31.27
C ARG A 605 0.60 14.79 31.42
N GLN A 606 0.82 14.44 32.66
CA GLN A 606 1.00 13.09 33.17
C GLN A 606 -0.32 12.35 33.04
N THR A 607 -0.32 11.17 32.41
CA THR A 607 -1.34 10.15 32.57
C THR A 607 -0.74 8.96 33.31
N PRO A 608 -1.40 8.41 34.34
CA PRO A 608 -0.91 7.21 35.03
C PRO A 608 -1.33 5.94 34.30
N ASN A 609 -0.38 4.99 34.26
CA ASN A 609 -0.49 3.60 33.85
C ASN A 609 -0.35 3.24 32.37
N ALA A 610 0.92 3.17 31.93
CA ALA A 610 1.32 2.24 30.89
C ALA A 610 2.47 1.37 31.44
N LYS A 611 2.19 0.11 31.67
CA LYS A 611 3.24 -0.88 32.03
C LYS A 611 3.89 -1.40 30.75
N ARG A 612 5.23 -1.19 30.68
CA ARG A 612 6.24 -1.82 29.83
C ARG A 612 6.19 -1.52 28.33
N GLN A 613 6.65 -0.33 27.97
CA GLN A 613 7.44 -0.12 26.75
C GLN A 613 8.93 -0.15 27.11
N LYS A 614 9.76 -0.87 26.36
CA LYS A 614 11.21 -0.64 26.37
C LYS A 614 11.44 0.70 25.69
N GLU A 615 11.56 1.75 26.47
CA GLU A 615 11.99 3.07 26.02
C GLU A 615 13.38 2.93 25.38
N LEU A 616 13.58 3.55 24.21
CA LEU A 616 14.94 3.81 23.74
C LEU A 616 15.65 4.56 24.84
N PRO A 617 16.89 4.21 25.20
CA PRO A 617 17.60 4.85 26.29
C PRO A 617 17.57 6.36 26.08
N GLU A 618 17.20 7.10 27.13
CA GLU A 618 17.23 8.55 27.12
C GLU A 618 18.64 9.01 26.71
N LEU A 619 18.68 10.08 25.92
CA LEU A 619 19.96 10.68 25.54
C LEU A 619 20.72 11.10 26.80
N THR A 620 21.98 10.73 26.88
CA THR A 620 22.86 11.21 27.95
C THR A 620 22.97 12.74 27.88
N PRO A 621 23.35 13.41 28.98
CA PRO A 621 23.61 14.86 28.96
C PRO A 621 24.59 15.29 27.85
N GLU A 622 25.62 14.48 27.59
CA GLU A 622 26.58 14.72 26.50
C GLU A 622 25.96 14.57 25.12
N GLN A 623 25.09 13.57 24.94
CA GLN A 623 24.35 13.38 23.67
C GLN A 623 23.35 14.52 23.43
N ARG A 624 22.70 15.02 24.47
CA ARG A 624 21.80 16.19 24.35
C ARG A 624 22.58 17.45 23.96
N ALA A 625 23.76 17.68 24.59
CA ALA A 625 24.61 18.80 24.21
C ALA A 625 25.08 18.73 22.73
N LYS A 626 25.49 17.52 22.27
CA LYS A 626 25.87 17.27 20.87
C LYS A 626 24.67 17.47 19.92
N LEU A 627 23.46 17.08 20.33
CA LEU A 627 22.23 17.28 19.55
C LEU A 627 21.97 18.77 19.31
N ASP A 628 22.09 19.58 20.35
CA ASP A 628 21.89 21.03 20.25
C ASP A 628 22.96 21.70 19.37
N ILE A 629 24.20 21.21 19.39
CA ILE A 629 25.26 21.67 18.49
C ILE A 629 24.89 21.38 17.03
N PHE A 630 24.52 20.14 16.68
CA PHE A 630 24.12 19.79 15.31
C PHE A 630 22.92 20.59 14.83
N ARG A 631 21.92 20.80 15.69
CA ARG A 631 20.77 21.66 15.41
C ARG A 631 21.19 23.11 15.12
N SER A 632 22.07 23.66 15.92
CA SER A 632 22.58 25.03 15.71
C SER A 632 23.36 25.19 14.40
N GLN A 633 23.95 24.10 13.91
CA GLN A 633 24.66 24.02 12.62
C GLN A 633 23.72 23.73 11.44
N GLY A 634 22.39 23.68 11.64
CA GLY A 634 21.40 23.50 10.61
C GLY A 634 21.18 22.06 10.16
N VAL A 635 21.64 21.06 10.95
CA VAL A 635 21.35 19.64 10.69
C VAL A 635 19.89 19.34 11.05
N GLY A 636 19.20 18.63 10.18
CA GLY A 636 17.82 18.20 10.42
C GLY A 636 17.70 17.30 11.66
N GLU A 637 16.60 17.40 12.39
CA GLU A 637 16.36 16.70 13.67
C GLU A 637 16.61 15.18 13.60
N ALA A 638 16.11 14.53 12.53
CA ALA A 638 16.26 13.09 12.35
C ALA A 638 17.73 12.69 12.18
N ASP A 639 18.48 13.40 11.33
CA ASP A 639 19.89 13.14 11.08
C ASP A 639 20.74 13.44 12.34
N ALA A 640 20.43 14.51 13.05
CA ALA A 640 21.10 14.88 14.30
C ALA A 640 20.93 13.81 15.39
N LEU A 641 19.73 13.22 15.53
CA LEU A 641 19.47 12.11 16.46
C LEU A 641 20.24 10.83 16.10
N VAL A 642 20.41 10.53 14.82
CA VAL A 642 21.24 9.41 14.36
C VAL A 642 22.71 9.64 14.66
N LEU A 643 23.21 10.85 14.40
CA LEU A 643 24.59 11.25 14.63
C LEU A 643 24.97 11.16 16.13
N VAL A 644 24.14 11.66 17.05
CA VAL A 644 24.44 11.64 18.48
C VAL A 644 24.44 10.23 19.09
N ARG A 645 23.76 9.28 18.45
CA ARG A 645 23.71 7.88 18.87
C ARG A 645 24.78 7.01 18.21
N ASN A 646 25.52 7.53 17.24
CA ASN A 646 26.54 6.80 16.53
C ASN A 646 27.83 7.61 16.42
N GLU A 647 28.82 7.26 17.27
CA GLU A 647 30.08 7.98 17.36
C GLU A 647 30.90 7.96 16.07
N LYS A 648 30.85 6.84 15.30
CA LYS A 648 31.58 6.74 14.02
C LYS A 648 31.02 7.71 12.98
N LEU A 649 29.70 7.83 12.90
CA LEU A 649 29.05 8.78 11.98
C LEU A 649 29.36 10.23 12.39
N ALA A 650 29.28 10.53 13.68
CA ALA A 650 29.58 11.85 14.19
C ALA A 650 31.06 12.23 13.97
N ALA A 651 31.98 11.29 14.17
CA ALA A 651 33.41 11.51 13.93
C ALA A 651 33.69 11.78 12.45
N TYR A 652 33.16 10.96 11.54
CA TYR A 652 33.30 11.12 10.11
C TYR A 652 32.73 12.47 9.63
N LEU A 653 31.54 12.86 10.12
CA LEU A 653 30.93 14.16 9.81
C LEU A 653 31.79 15.31 10.35
N SER A 654 32.31 15.21 11.57
CA SER A 654 33.15 16.26 12.16
C SER A 654 34.44 16.48 11.37
N GLU A 655 35.04 15.41 10.82
CA GLU A 655 36.18 15.50 9.94
C GLU A 655 35.82 16.09 8.57
N ALA A 656 34.71 15.66 7.96
CA ALA A 656 34.24 16.22 6.70
C ALA A 656 33.86 17.71 6.79
N ALA A 657 33.36 18.12 7.95
CA ALA A 657 32.96 19.51 8.27
C ALA A 657 34.13 20.50 8.25
N GLN A 658 35.38 20.05 8.33
CA GLN A 658 36.55 20.91 8.14
C GLN A 658 36.67 21.43 6.70
N TYR A 659 36.00 20.78 5.76
CA TYR A 659 36.08 21.06 4.32
C TYR A 659 34.77 21.49 3.68
N GLY A 660 33.65 21.49 4.43
CA GLY A 660 32.35 21.84 3.90
C GLY A 660 31.30 22.16 5.00
N LYS A 661 30.09 22.53 4.61
CA LYS A 661 29.01 22.87 5.54
C LYS A 661 28.44 21.63 6.20
N VAL A 662 28.34 21.61 7.54
CA VAL A 662 27.79 20.49 8.33
C VAL A 662 26.39 20.11 7.86
N SER A 663 25.50 21.08 7.66
CA SER A 663 24.13 20.85 7.22
C SER A 663 24.01 20.18 5.85
N ALA A 664 24.91 20.48 4.92
CA ALA A 664 24.94 19.87 3.60
C ALA A 664 25.53 18.45 3.61
N LEU A 665 26.51 18.20 4.48
CA LEU A 665 27.22 16.93 4.62
C LEU A 665 26.45 15.88 5.43
N ALA A 666 25.67 16.32 6.43
CA ALA A 666 25.01 15.43 7.39
C ALA A 666 24.11 14.38 6.71
N SER A 667 23.30 14.79 5.75
CA SER A 667 22.42 13.89 5.02
C SER A 667 23.19 12.81 4.24
N TRP A 668 24.32 13.14 3.59
CA TRP A 668 25.16 12.19 2.88
C TRP A 668 25.84 11.20 3.82
N VAL A 669 26.32 11.68 4.97
CA VAL A 669 26.96 10.85 5.99
C VAL A 669 25.95 9.89 6.62
N VAL A 670 24.75 10.35 6.93
CA VAL A 670 23.72 9.53 7.60
C VAL A 670 23.05 8.59 6.61
N ASN A 671 22.63 9.08 5.44
CA ASN A 671 21.74 8.38 4.54
C ASN A 671 22.45 7.64 3.39
N ASP A 672 23.56 8.16 2.87
CA ASP A 672 24.25 7.55 1.72
C ASP A 672 25.50 6.73 2.13
N LEU A 673 26.21 7.10 3.21
CA LEU A 673 27.42 6.44 3.67
C LEU A 673 27.28 5.77 5.05
N GLY A 674 26.13 5.92 5.71
CA GLY A 674 25.96 5.55 7.12
C GLY A 674 26.22 4.07 7.41
N THR A 675 25.89 3.17 6.50
CA THR A 675 26.17 1.73 6.65
C THR A 675 27.67 1.45 6.52
N ASP A 676 28.31 1.98 5.50
CA ASP A 676 29.74 1.72 5.25
C ASP A 676 30.62 2.29 6.36
N ILE A 677 30.24 3.44 6.92
CA ILE A 677 30.96 4.03 8.06
C ILE A 677 30.80 3.15 9.33
N ARG A 678 29.59 2.68 9.62
CA ARG A 678 29.33 1.83 10.80
C ARG A 678 30.07 0.51 10.75
N GLU A 679 30.19 -0.06 9.55
CA GLU A 679 30.81 -1.37 9.32
C GLU A 679 32.27 -1.29 8.93
N ASP A 680 32.90 -0.12 9.06
CA ASP A 680 34.33 0.14 8.74
C ASP A 680 34.68 -0.23 7.26
N ARG A 681 33.72 -0.12 6.36
CA ARG A 681 33.90 -0.39 4.93
C ARG A 681 34.04 0.88 4.07
N ILE A 682 34.06 2.05 4.71
CA ILE A 682 34.16 3.33 4.03
C ILE A 682 35.51 3.45 3.30
N ARG A 683 35.45 3.80 2.02
CA ARG A 683 36.65 4.03 1.16
C ARG A 683 36.83 5.49 0.74
N ILE A 684 35.81 6.30 0.92
CA ILE A 684 35.85 7.72 0.61
C ILE A 684 36.34 8.47 1.84
N ALA A 685 37.39 9.26 1.67
CA ALA A 685 37.89 10.15 2.72
C ALA A 685 36.86 11.28 2.98
N PRO A 686 36.71 11.77 4.23
CA PRO A 686 35.80 12.87 4.58
C PRO A 686 36.00 14.12 3.73
N ALA A 687 37.24 14.49 3.41
CA ALA A 687 37.56 15.61 2.53
C ALA A 687 37.05 15.40 1.08
N ALA A 688 37.08 14.15 0.58
CA ALA A 688 36.60 13.82 -0.76
C ALA A 688 35.06 13.91 -0.85
N LEU A 689 34.35 13.49 0.20
CA LEU A 689 32.90 13.71 0.31
C LEU A 689 32.56 15.21 0.28
N ALA A 690 33.27 16.03 1.03
CA ALA A 690 33.06 17.47 1.05
C ALA A 690 33.28 18.13 -0.33
N ARG A 691 34.30 17.67 -1.11
CA ARG A 691 34.49 18.11 -2.49
C ARG A 691 33.33 17.72 -3.40
N LEU A 692 32.82 16.51 -3.29
CA LEU A 692 31.65 16.07 -4.05
C LEU A 692 30.41 16.93 -3.76
N VAL A 693 30.13 17.18 -2.48
CA VAL A 693 28.99 18.01 -2.05
C VAL A 693 29.17 19.46 -2.54
N ARG A 694 30.40 19.97 -2.57
CA ARG A 694 30.69 21.31 -3.15
C ARG A 694 30.40 21.37 -4.65
N LEU A 695 30.75 20.33 -5.44
CA LEU A 695 30.41 20.28 -6.88
C LEU A 695 28.90 20.34 -7.11
N LEU A 696 28.11 19.75 -6.18
CA LEU A 696 26.65 19.81 -6.21
C LEU A 696 26.12 21.20 -5.82
N GLU A 697 26.67 21.81 -4.74
CA GLU A 697 26.30 23.17 -4.31
C GLU A 697 26.63 24.22 -5.37
N ASP A 698 27.78 24.08 -6.04
CA ASP A 698 28.23 24.98 -7.12
C ASP A 698 27.46 24.75 -8.44
N GLY A 699 26.52 23.79 -8.49
CA GLY A 699 25.74 23.47 -9.69
C GLY A 699 26.55 22.85 -10.84
N ILE A 700 27.78 22.38 -10.57
CA ILE A 700 28.64 21.73 -11.57
C ILE A 700 28.08 20.35 -11.94
N ILE A 701 27.48 19.65 -10.98
CA ILE A 701 26.77 18.37 -11.16
C ILE A 701 25.39 18.44 -10.50
N ASN A 702 24.47 17.59 -10.90
CA ASN A 702 23.18 17.44 -10.22
C ASN A 702 23.22 16.29 -9.20
N THR A 703 22.16 16.18 -8.37
CA THR A 703 22.06 15.15 -7.30
C THR A 703 22.20 13.72 -7.83
N ARG A 704 21.69 13.42 -9.03
CA ARG A 704 21.80 12.09 -9.64
C ARG A 704 23.26 11.78 -9.98
N ILE A 705 23.94 12.69 -10.64
CA ILE A 705 25.36 12.55 -10.97
C ILE A 705 26.19 12.42 -9.67
N ALA A 706 25.88 13.22 -8.65
CA ALA A 706 26.57 13.15 -7.37
C ALA A 706 26.44 11.76 -6.71
N LYS A 707 25.26 11.14 -6.75
CA LYS A 707 25.06 9.77 -6.23
C LYS A 707 25.79 8.71 -7.04
N ASP A 708 25.79 8.80 -8.37
CA ASP A 708 26.51 7.89 -9.24
C ASP A 708 28.03 8.00 -9.05
N VAL A 709 28.55 9.21 -8.87
CA VAL A 709 29.96 9.47 -8.58
C VAL A 709 30.35 8.97 -7.19
N LEU A 710 29.48 9.20 -6.17
CA LEU A 710 29.70 8.70 -4.81
C LEU A 710 29.80 7.16 -4.79
N ALA A 711 28.88 6.46 -5.46
CA ALA A 711 28.90 5.01 -5.56
C ALA A 711 30.17 4.47 -6.25
N GLN A 712 30.68 5.17 -7.29
CA GLN A 712 31.91 4.80 -7.96
C GLN A 712 33.14 5.07 -7.10
N ALA A 713 33.19 6.23 -6.43
CA ALA A 713 34.26 6.58 -5.50
C ALA A 713 34.35 5.57 -4.34
N GLN A 714 33.18 5.14 -3.81
CA GLN A 714 33.11 4.11 -2.75
C GLN A 714 33.64 2.74 -3.22
N LYS A 715 33.44 2.39 -4.50
CA LYS A 715 33.96 1.14 -5.08
C LYS A 715 35.47 1.20 -5.36
N SER A 716 35.95 2.29 -5.96
CA SER A 716 37.32 2.43 -6.45
C SER A 716 38.28 3.05 -5.45
N GLY A 717 37.80 3.84 -4.49
CA GLY A 717 38.62 4.71 -3.64
C GLY A 717 39.13 5.96 -4.37
N ALA A 718 38.70 6.20 -5.60
CA ALA A 718 39.15 7.35 -6.42
C ALA A 718 38.48 8.66 -5.95
N ASP A 719 39.11 9.79 -6.20
CA ASP A 719 38.57 11.10 -5.89
C ASP A 719 37.33 11.41 -6.73
N PRO A 720 36.22 11.85 -6.14
CA PRO A 720 35.01 12.20 -6.87
C PRO A 720 35.20 13.26 -7.96
N VAL A 721 36.10 14.22 -7.76
CA VAL A 721 36.39 15.26 -8.74
C VAL A 721 37.05 14.65 -9.99
N GLU A 722 38.00 13.75 -9.81
CA GLU A 722 38.64 13.02 -10.89
C GLU A 722 37.65 12.16 -11.67
N ILE A 723 36.69 11.53 -11.00
CA ILE A 723 35.63 10.75 -11.65
C ILE A 723 34.75 11.65 -12.53
N VAL A 724 34.35 12.82 -12.02
CA VAL A 724 33.55 13.80 -12.77
C VAL A 724 34.29 14.31 -14.00
N GLU A 725 35.59 14.64 -13.89
CA GLU A 725 36.39 15.13 -14.98
C GLU A 725 36.70 14.06 -16.03
N ALA A 726 37.13 12.88 -15.61
CA ALA A 726 37.44 11.76 -16.50
C ALA A 726 36.25 11.29 -17.32
N LYS A 727 35.04 11.44 -16.83
CA LYS A 727 33.80 11.03 -17.51
C LYS A 727 33.02 12.18 -18.14
N GLY A 728 33.48 13.41 -18.02
CA GLY A 728 32.82 14.60 -18.57
C GLY A 728 31.41 14.82 -17.98
N LEU A 729 31.17 14.50 -16.69
CA LEU A 729 29.84 14.50 -16.04
C LEU A 729 29.42 15.91 -15.58
N ARG A 730 29.77 16.95 -16.29
CA ARG A 730 29.34 18.31 -15.95
C ARG A 730 27.90 18.55 -16.39
N GLN A 731 27.18 19.26 -15.58
CA GLN A 731 25.75 19.61 -15.85
C GLN A 731 25.66 20.62 -16.99
N VAL A 732 24.78 20.37 -17.96
CA VAL A 732 24.43 21.30 -19.02
C VAL A 732 23.42 22.31 -18.49
N SER A 733 23.90 23.52 -18.19
CA SER A 733 23.07 24.62 -17.60
C SER A 733 22.90 25.82 -18.55
N GLU A 734 23.35 25.71 -19.83
CA GLU A 734 23.18 26.76 -20.82
C GLU A 734 21.89 26.54 -21.64
N ALA A 735 20.99 27.53 -21.63
CA ALA A 735 19.72 27.49 -22.38
C ALA A 735 19.96 27.27 -23.88
N GLY A 736 21.01 27.89 -24.43
CA GLY A 736 21.40 27.77 -25.85
C GLY A 736 21.73 26.36 -26.30
N ALA A 737 22.22 25.50 -25.39
CA ALA A 737 22.50 24.08 -25.68
C ALA A 737 21.23 23.21 -25.64
N LEU A 738 20.23 23.59 -24.86
CA LEU A 738 18.99 22.82 -24.63
C LEU A 738 17.84 23.23 -25.58
N GLU A 739 17.81 24.48 -26.05
CA GLU A 739 16.78 25.01 -26.95
C GLU A 739 16.67 24.23 -28.26
N PRO A 740 17.75 23.90 -28.99
CA PRO A 740 17.65 23.16 -30.26
C PRO A 740 17.08 21.74 -30.08
N ILE A 741 17.41 21.08 -28.96
CA ILE A 741 16.87 19.76 -28.60
C ILE A 741 15.35 19.89 -28.40
N LEU A 742 14.94 20.90 -27.65
CA LEU A 742 13.52 21.12 -27.32
C LEU A 742 12.72 21.53 -28.55
N ASP A 743 13.27 22.40 -29.43
CA ASP A 743 12.60 22.82 -30.67
C ASP A 743 12.33 21.65 -31.60
N ARG A 744 13.30 20.75 -31.74
CA ARG A 744 13.15 19.52 -32.52
C ARG A 744 12.07 18.62 -31.90
N LEU A 745 12.10 18.37 -30.57
CA LEU A 745 11.11 17.54 -29.89
C LEU A 745 9.68 18.10 -30.01
N ILE A 746 9.52 19.42 -29.99
CA ILE A 746 8.24 20.11 -30.21
C ILE A 746 7.77 19.89 -31.64
N ALA A 747 8.65 20.03 -32.63
CA ALA A 747 8.34 19.84 -34.04
C ALA A 747 7.99 18.37 -34.37
N GLU A 748 8.60 17.41 -33.72
CA GLU A 748 8.32 15.97 -33.87
C GLU A 748 7.03 15.52 -33.18
N ASN A 749 6.46 16.31 -32.27
CA ASN A 749 5.28 15.94 -31.48
C ASN A 749 4.15 16.99 -31.52
N PRO A 750 3.66 17.42 -32.69
CA PRO A 750 2.67 18.50 -32.81
C PRO A 750 1.35 18.17 -32.09
N ASP A 751 0.91 16.92 -32.09
CA ASP A 751 -0.32 16.48 -31.44
C ASP A 751 -0.25 16.66 -29.93
N LYS A 752 0.91 16.36 -29.33
CA LYS A 752 1.12 16.54 -27.89
C LYS A 752 1.21 18.02 -27.49
N VAL A 753 1.79 18.85 -28.36
CA VAL A 753 1.83 20.30 -28.18
C VAL A 753 0.40 20.88 -28.23
N ALA A 754 -0.41 20.48 -29.20
CA ALA A 754 -1.80 20.89 -29.31
C ALA A 754 -2.62 20.44 -28.08
N ALA A 755 -2.41 19.21 -27.62
CA ALA A 755 -3.06 18.67 -26.42
C ALA A 755 -2.63 19.41 -25.15
N TYR A 756 -1.35 19.80 -25.01
CA TYR A 756 -0.88 20.64 -23.91
C TYR A 756 -1.57 22.02 -23.92
N ARG A 757 -1.63 22.69 -25.08
CA ARG A 757 -2.30 23.98 -25.26
C ARG A 757 -3.81 23.91 -25.04
N SER A 758 -4.43 22.76 -25.23
CA SER A 758 -5.85 22.52 -24.91
C SER A 758 -6.14 22.19 -23.45
N GLY A 759 -5.11 22.25 -22.57
CA GLY A 759 -5.27 22.10 -21.11
C GLY A 759 -4.70 20.82 -20.49
N LYS A 760 -4.13 19.89 -21.27
CA LYS A 760 -3.47 18.68 -20.76
C LYS A 760 -2.04 18.97 -20.28
N THR A 761 -1.93 19.73 -19.19
CA THR A 761 -0.63 20.24 -18.64
C THR A 761 0.34 19.12 -18.20
N GLY A 762 -0.14 17.91 -17.89
CA GLY A 762 0.71 16.75 -17.58
C GLY A 762 1.68 16.33 -18.71
N LEU A 763 1.41 16.74 -19.96
CA LEU A 763 2.30 16.49 -21.10
C LEU A 763 3.61 17.26 -21.04
N MET A 764 3.74 18.26 -20.18
CA MET A 764 5.02 18.93 -19.90
C MET A 764 6.08 17.91 -19.43
N GLY A 765 5.69 16.94 -18.58
CA GLY A 765 6.59 15.89 -18.10
C GLY A 765 7.14 15.00 -19.22
N PHE A 766 6.40 14.79 -20.31
CA PHE A 766 6.89 14.08 -21.48
C PHE A 766 8.08 14.80 -22.13
N PHE A 767 7.95 16.11 -22.42
CA PHE A 767 9.01 16.88 -23.06
C PHE A 767 10.24 17.01 -22.14
N VAL A 768 10.04 17.25 -20.84
CA VAL A 768 11.13 17.26 -19.85
C VAL A 768 11.86 15.91 -19.85
N GLY A 769 11.11 14.79 -19.82
CA GLY A 769 11.70 13.46 -19.85
C GLY A 769 12.49 13.15 -21.11
N GLN A 770 12.06 13.63 -22.26
CA GLN A 770 12.78 13.44 -23.54
C GLN A 770 14.08 14.25 -23.57
N VAL A 771 14.06 15.53 -23.16
CA VAL A 771 15.28 16.36 -23.06
C VAL A 771 16.28 15.73 -22.10
N MET A 772 15.81 15.27 -20.92
CA MET A 772 16.67 14.57 -19.95
C MET A 772 17.27 13.28 -20.51
N ARG A 773 16.55 12.55 -21.35
CA ARG A 773 17.04 11.32 -22.00
C ARG A 773 18.11 11.64 -23.02
N GLU A 774 17.90 12.62 -23.92
CA GLU A 774 18.85 13.01 -24.94
C GLU A 774 20.14 13.60 -24.37
N THR A 775 20.04 14.31 -23.26
CA THR A 775 21.20 14.84 -22.53
C THR A 775 21.81 13.82 -21.55
N GLN A 776 21.35 12.54 -21.58
CA GLN A 776 21.83 11.47 -20.70
C GLN A 776 21.74 11.84 -19.19
N GLY A 777 20.77 12.67 -18.82
CA GLY A 777 20.58 13.16 -17.46
C GLY A 777 21.50 14.31 -17.04
N GLN A 778 22.27 14.87 -17.96
CA GLN A 778 23.20 15.98 -17.68
C GLN A 778 22.54 17.37 -17.74
N ALA A 779 21.35 17.53 -18.35
CA ALA A 779 20.65 18.80 -18.34
C ALA A 779 20.20 19.19 -16.92
N ASN A 780 20.17 20.51 -16.66
CA ASN A 780 19.60 21.02 -15.42
C ASN A 780 18.06 20.85 -15.46
N PRO A 781 17.46 20.02 -14.57
CA PRO A 781 16.04 19.73 -14.63
C PRO A 781 15.13 20.96 -14.47
N GLN A 782 15.57 21.92 -13.66
CA GLN A 782 14.82 23.17 -13.40
C GLN A 782 14.80 24.07 -14.64
N LEU A 783 15.96 24.24 -15.28
CA LEU A 783 16.09 24.99 -16.53
C LEU A 783 15.32 24.34 -17.66
N VAL A 784 15.34 23.00 -17.75
CA VAL A 784 14.55 22.24 -18.74
C VAL A 784 13.06 22.48 -18.53
N GLN A 785 12.56 22.41 -17.30
CA GLN A 785 11.17 22.69 -17.00
C GLN A 785 10.75 24.12 -17.39
N GLU A 786 11.57 25.11 -17.10
CA GLU A 786 11.32 26.51 -17.46
C GLU A 786 11.28 26.70 -18.97
N LEU A 787 12.25 26.15 -19.71
CA LEU A 787 12.31 26.22 -21.16
C LEU A 787 11.13 25.51 -21.82
N VAL A 788 10.80 24.29 -21.36
CA VAL A 788 9.64 23.54 -21.85
C VAL A 788 8.36 24.31 -21.61
N ALA A 789 8.14 24.83 -20.40
CA ALA A 789 6.97 25.62 -20.07
C ALA A 789 6.83 26.88 -20.93
N LYS A 790 7.95 27.56 -21.21
CA LYS A 790 8.01 28.75 -22.05
C LYS A 790 7.65 28.44 -23.51
N LYS A 791 8.29 27.40 -24.10
CA LYS A 791 8.11 27.06 -25.51
C LYS A 791 6.78 26.37 -25.82
N LEU A 792 6.21 25.60 -24.92
CA LEU A 792 4.89 24.99 -25.11
C LEU A 792 3.75 26.00 -25.05
N ARG A 793 3.98 27.16 -24.39
CA ARG A 793 2.99 28.27 -24.34
C ARG A 793 3.03 29.16 -25.59
N GLN A 794 4.15 29.21 -26.30
CA GLN A 794 4.31 29.89 -27.59
C GLN A 794 3.68 29.07 -28.71
#